data_5aafcafc5ee5811f92b2f9f37d2fa1a4
#
_entry.id   5aafcafc5ee5811f92b2f9f37d2fa1a4
#
_cell.length_a   1.000
_cell.length_b   1.000
_cell.length_c   1.000
_cell.angle_alpha   90.00
_cell.angle_beta   90.00
_cell.angle_gamma   90.00
#
_symmetry.space_group_name_H-M   'P 1'
#
loop_
_entity.id
_entity.type
_entity.pdbx_description
1 polymer ?
#
loop_
_entity_poly.entity_id
_entity_poly.type
_entity_poly.pdbx_seq_one_letter_code
_entity_poly.pdbx_strand_id
1 'polypeptide(L)'
;MITVLSVKEMCCPVEGRAVEKALRAMEGVEEILFDYAARTVRVTHGTVAVEALVREVEKLGMTACVSEAAKSEAPAISIRVPEMDCPVEAAQIEKAFSAAGLPKATFDTERRVVRVAASFEAAKAAIESCGYRAELLREPSGRIVFKVPDMDCPVEVAEIQKALKKCGIEGAECNTESRTVTIAGDEATAEAVKAAIESCGYEATRVEVKRKAAAPEADPIPWGRYITALVIGLLSEAVELWSHYAAESLPVSVETASWASIVFALIAIALAGLATFRSGLTALRHGNLNMNALMSVAVVGGVLIGAWPEAAMVMTLFQISESIEQLAMNRARNSIRDLMSVAPEKAMVRQADGRYVEEAVAEVLLGAVVRVSPGDRVPLDGKILKGATSLDESMVTGEGLPAEKGENATVWAGTVNLTATIEVLVTAAATDSLTARIIDAVENAQSAKSPVQRFVDRFATIYTPLVFVVALVVAIVPPLFFGDWGGWFYKALCLLVIACPCALVISTPVTVVSGLATATRCGLLVKGGLYLEEARKLRFVGLDKTGTLTKGEPAVADVVYPDDFDHAATDRMAASLAAMNKHPLSQAIVHWAEAKGIEPQAVEGFSALPGSGVTGRVGSGTLWLVNERTLDKMGVLTPDVHEAFVRYAEAGMSTVALADRFGVRAVFGLADTVKDDAAEGLRQLRAVGLTPRLLTGDTPAAAKALAKELGLEDVRAGLLPDDKLREIEAMQKEGLTAMVGDGINDAPALARSDIGIAMGVRGTDSAIEAAHVAVMDDKIGSIATLVRLSRITHAVLVENITIALGIKFLFAALALFGVASMWMAVFADVGTCLIVVANGMRMLRMKPRLDAMAKNAV
;
A
#
# COMPACT_ATOMS: atom_id res chain seq x y z
N MET A 1 -30.06 19.25 -10.90
CA MET A 1 -30.48 19.93 -9.63
C MET A 1 -30.39 18.91 -8.51
N ILE A 2 -29.94 19.30 -7.31
CA ILE A 2 -29.85 18.37 -6.18
C ILE A 2 -30.90 18.78 -5.15
N THR A 3 -31.74 17.84 -4.74
CA THR A 3 -32.77 18.03 -3.71
C THR A 3 -32.50 17.07 -2.55
N VAL A 4 -32.49 17.59 -1.32
CA VAL A 4 -32.39 16.77 -0.12
C VAL A 4 -33.75 16.67 0.55
N LEU A 5 -34.28 15.46 0.63
CA LEU A 5 -35.53 15.15 1.32
C LEU A 5 -35.23 14.58 2.69
N SER A 6 -35.88 15.11 3.73
CA SER A 6 -35.94 14.48 5.04
C SER A 6 -37.13 13.51 5.07
N VAL A 7 -36.87 12.23 5.36
CA VAL A 7 -37.89 11.17 5.40
C VAL A 7 -37.96 10.62 6.83
N LYS A 8 -38.97 10.99 7.57
CA LYS A 8 -39.06 10.81 9.03
C LYS A 8 -39.03 9.33 9.47
N GLU A 9 -39.62 8.46 8.69
CA GLU A 9 -39.72 7.03 8.98
C GLU A 9 -38.52 6.23 8.45
N MET A 10 -37.67 6.81 7.64
CA MET A 10 -36.50 6.12 7.07
C MET A 10 -35.38 5.94 8.11
N CYS A 11 -35.34 4.79 8.74
CA CYS A 11 -34.32 4.46 9.74
C CYS A 11 -33.41 3.27 9.36
N CYS A 12 -33.69 2.59 8.24
CA CYS A 12 -32.97 1.41 7.85
C CYS A 12 -32.88 1.24 6.31
N PRO A 13 -31.92 0.42 5.80
CA PRO A 13 -31.75 0.19 4.38
C PRO A 13 -32.95 -0.45 3.66
N VAL A 14 -33.89 -1.09 4.40
CA VAL A 14 -35.06 -1.71 3.80
C VAL A 14 -36.04 -0.63 3.33
N GLU A 15 -36.25 0.38 4.16
CA GLU A 15 -37.09 1.54 3.84
C GLU A 15 -36.43 2.40 2.77
N GLY A 16 -35.08 2.57 2.83
CA GLY A 16 -34.32 3.26 1.80
C GLY A 16 -34.47 2.63 0.41
N ARG A 17 -34.46 1.31 0.30
CA ARG A 17 -34.70 0.60 -0.98
C ARG A 17 -36.10 0.83 -1.55
N ALA A 18 -37.12 0.92 -0.69
CA ALA A 18 -38.47 1.23 -1.14
C ALA A 18 -38.51 2.67 -1.73
N VAL A 19 -37.86 3.61 -1.07
CA VAL A 19 -37.74 5.00 -1.52
C VAL A 19 -36.91 5.08 -2.81
N GLU A 20 -35.79 4.35 -2.88
CA GLU A 20 -34.95 4.29 -4.07
C GLU A 20 -35.71 3.76 -5.28
N LYS A 21 -36.42 2.65 -5.12
CA LYS A 21 -37.20 2.06 -6.19
C LYS A 21 -38.29 3.00 -6.73
N ALA A 22 -38.94 3.73 -5.84
CA ALA A 22 -39.97 4.69 -6.23
C ALA A 22 -39.39 5.90 -6.96
N LEU A 23 -38.27 6.47 -6.46
CA LEU A 23 -37.64 7.64 -7.07
C LEU A 23 -36.91 7.30 -8.37
N ARG A 24 -36.28 6.13 -8.49
CA ARG A 24 -35.65 5.68 -9.76
C ARG A 24 -36.65 5.37 -10.88
N ALA A 25 -37.92 5.11 -10.55
CA ALA A 25 -38.97 4.93 -11.53
C ALA A 25 -39.41 6.26 -12.19
N MET A 26 -38.96 7.39 -11.68
CA MET A 26 -39.27 8.73 -12.21
C MET A 26 -38.30 9.09 -13.32
N GLU A 27 -38.79 9.45 -14.48
CA GLU A 27 -37.98 9.90 -15.62
C GLU A 27 -37.30 11.23 -15.28
N GLY A 28 -35.94 11.27 -15.33
CA GLY A 28 -35.15 12.46 -15.01
C GLY A 28 -34.48 12.46 -13.63
N VAL A 29 -34.56 11.37 -12.85
CA VAL A 29 -33.74 11.14 -11.65
C VAL A 29 -32.45 10.43 -12.06
N GLU A 30 -31.31 11.04 -11.72
CA GLU A 30 -29.98 10.62 -12.16
C GLU A 30 -29.25 9.81 -11.06
N GLU A 31 -29.27 10.32 -9.81
CA GLU A 31 -28.56 9.72 -8.68
C GLU A 31 -29.37 9.89 -7.39
N ILE A 32 -29.27 8.88 -6.51
CA ILE A 32 -29.93 8.89 -5.20
C ILE A 32 -28.92 8.44 -4.16
N LEU A 33 -28.67 9.26 -3.13
CA LEU A 33 -27.80 8.97 -2.00
C LEU A 33 -28.58 9.03 -0.69
N PHE A 34 -28.35 8.08 0.21
CA PHE A 34 -29.04 7.96 1.49
C PHE A 34 -28.12 8.25 2.67
N ASP A 35 -28.62 9.05 3.61
CA ASP A 35 -28.05 9.18 4.95
C ASP A 35 -29.09 8.70 5.97
N TYR A 36 -28.92 7.47 6.43
CA TYR A 36 -29.85 6.85 7.39
C TYR A 36 -29.73 7.43 8.80
N ALA A 37 -28.53 7.94 9.17
CA ALA A 37 -28.33 8.58 10.48
C ALA A 37 -29.06 9.92 10.57
N ALA A 38 -28.98 10.70 9.49
CA ALA A 38 -29.69 11.97 9.35
C ALA A 38 -31.14 11.80 8.84
N ARG A 39 -31.52 10.59 8.42
CA ARG A 39 -32.82 10.28 7.78
C ARG A 39 -33.11 11.16 6.57
N THR A 40 -32.07 11.35 5.72
CA THR A 40 -32.16 12.18 4.53
C THR A 40 -31.84 11.40 3.26
N VAL A 41 -32.49 11.81 2.17
CA VAL A 41 -32.26 11.28 0.82
C VAL A 41 -31.86 12.43 -0.09
N ARG A 42 -30.69 12.35 -0.67
CA ARG A 42 -30.19 13.30 -1.66
C ARG A 42 -30.50 12.77 -3.05
N VAL A 43 -31.27 13.52 -3.82
CA VAL A 43 -31.70 13.14 -5.17
C VAL A 43 -31.11 14.14 -6.16
N THR A 44 -30.31 13.64 -7.09
CA THR A 44 -29.86 14.40 -8.26
C THR A 44 -30.84 14.18 -9.41
N HIS A 45 -31.44 15.27 -9.90
CA HIS A 45 -32.47 15.19 -10.94
C HIS A 45 -32.36 16.36 -11.93
N GLY A 46 -32.84 16.15 -13.18
CA GLY A 46 -32.88 17.18 -14.23
C GLY A 46 -34.11 18.08 -14.12
N THR A 47 -35.20 17.69 -14.78
CA THR A 47 -36.44 18.50 -14.92
C THR A 47 -37.56 18.14 -13.97
N VAL A 48 -37.32 17.22 -13.02
CA VAL A 48 -38.36 16.73 -12.12
C VAL A 48 -38.70 17.80 -11.06
N ALA A 49 -39.99 18.10 -10.90
CA ALA A 49 -40.44 19.04 -9.87
C ALA A 49 -40.25 18.44 -8.47
N VAL A 50 -39.77 19.27 -7.52
CA VAL A 50 -39.45 18.83 -6.15
C VAL A 50 -40.67 18.25 -5.43
N GLU A 51 -41.85 18.83 -5.68
CA GLU A 51 -43.12 18.37 -5.13
C GLU A 51 -43.52 16.98 -5.64
N ALA A 52 -43.03 16.59 -6.85
CA ALA A 52 -43.27 15.25 -7.38
C ALA A 52 -42.40 14.20 -6.68
N LEU A 53 -41.15 14.54 -6.32
CA LEU A 53 -40.27 13.68 -5.53
C LEU A 53 -40.85 13.42 -4.12
N VAL A 54 -41.36 14.47 -3.46
CA VAL A 54 -42.01 14.37 -2.12
C VAL A 54 -43.24 13.46 -2.20
N ARG A 55 -44.11 13.69 -3.18
CA ARG A 55 -45.36 12.87 -3.34
C ARG A 55 -45.07 11.40 -3.62
N GLU A 56 -44.00 11.11 -4.32
CA GLU A 56 -43.65 9.72 -4.64
C GLU A 56 -43.19 8.96 -3.38
N VAL A 57 -42.43 9.64 -2.49
CA VAL A 57 -42.06 9.09 -1.19
C VAL A 57 -43.28 8.96 -0.26
N GLU A 58 -44.21 9.92 -0.30
CA GLU A 58 -45.44 9.88 0.52
C GLU A 58 -46.36 8.76 0.11
N LYS A 59 -46.40 8.35 -1.18
CA LYS A 59 -47.19 7.18 -1.62
C LYS A 59 -46.75 5.87 -0.96
N LEU A 60 -45.51 5.81 -0.46
CA LEU A 60 -45.01 4.65 0.31
C LEU A 60 -45.48 4.65 1.77
N GLY A 61 -46.28 5.65 2.19
CA GLY A 61 -46.74 5.82 3.58
C GLY A 61 -45.68 6.48 4.50
N MET A 62 -44.68 7.11 3.91
CA MET A 62 -43.61 7.81 4.64
C MET A 62 -43.80 9.33 4.57
N THR A 63 -43.48 10.04 5.63
CA THR A 63 -43.55 11.50 5.69
C THR A 63 -42.28 12.10 5.12
N ALA A 64 -42.38 12.77 3.97
CA ALA A 64 -41.23 13.43 3.33
C ALA A 64 -41.41 14.96 3.31
N CYS A 65 -40.33 15.68 3.62
CA CYS A 65 -40.25 17.13 3.45
C CYS A 65 -38.90 17.54 2.89
N VAL A 66 -38.86 18.65 2.18
CA VAL A 66 -37.58 19.22 1.74
C VAL A 66 -36.83 19.74 2.96
N SER A 67 -35.62 19.25 3.16
CA SER A 67 -34.79 19.68 4.30
C SER A 67 -34.40 21.15 4.12
N GLU A 68 -34.64 21.99 5.12
CA GLU A 68 -34.22 23.40 5.12
C GLU A 68 -32.68 23.57 5.11
N ALA A 69 -31.92 22.55 5.52
CA ALA A 69 -30.47 22.51 5.39
C ALA A 69 -29.99 22.52 3.93
N ALA A 70 -30.86 22.16 2.97
CA ALA A 70 -30.54 22.14 1.55
C ALA A 70 -30.64 23.52 0.86
N LYS A 71 -31.07 24.56 1.55
CA LYS A 71 -31.16 25.91 0.98
C LYS A 71 -29.84 26.69 1.02
N SER A 72 -28.72 26.13 1.55
CA SER A 72 -27.49 26.89 1.78
C SER A 72 -26.17 26.18 1.43
N GLU A 73 -26.14 25.15 0.61
CA GLU A 73 -24.87 24.65 0.09
C GLU A 73 -24.82 24.62 -1.44
N ALA A 74 -24.48 25.78 -2.04
CA ALA A 74 -23.75 25.76 -3.29
C ALA A 74 -22.50 24.85 -3.07
N PRO A 75 -22.08 24.02 -4.07
CA PRO A 75 -20.90 23.17 -3.92
C PRO A 75 -19.73 24.06 -3.49
N ALA A 76 -19.04 23.69 -2.41
CA ALA A 76 -17.90 24.44 -1.92
C ALA A 76 -16.82 24.42 -3.00
N ILE A 77 -16.45 25.60 -3.50
CA ILE A 77 -15.35 25.76 -4.45
C ILE A 77 -14.05 25.98 -3.70
N SER A 78 -12.95 25.46 -4.24
CA SER A 78 -11.60 25.68 -3.76
C SER A 78 -10.94 26.77 -4.61
N ILE A 79 -10.40 27.81 -3.98
CA ILE A 79 -9.76 28.96 -4.62
C ILE A 79 -8.33 29.05 -4.12
N ARG A 80 -7.38 29.08 -5.01
CA ARG A 80 -5.98 29.35 -4.68
C ARG A 80 -5.77 30.85 -4.57
N VAL A 81 -5.16 31.29 -3.47
CA VAL A 81 -4.77 32.67 -3.22
C VAL A 81 -3.27 32.69 -2.98
N PRO A 82 -2.45 32.93 -4.03
CA PRO A 82 -0.99 32.79 -3.96
C PRO A 82 -0.30 33.63 -2.89
N GLU A 83 -0.89 34.74 -2.55
CA GLU A 83 -0.36 35.68 -1.56
C GLU A 83 -0.79 35.34 -0.12
N MET A 84 -1.69 34.39 0.12
CA MET A 84 -2.18 34.00 1.46
C MET A 84 -1.22 33.00 2.10
N ASP A 85 -0.29 33.46 2.92
CA ASP A 85 0.70 32.61 3.57
C ASP A 85 0.67 32.69 5.11
N CYS A 86 -0.20 33.54 5.67
CA CYS A 86 -0.33 33.66 7.12
C CYS A 86 -1.80 33.78 7.58
N PRO A 87 -2.07 33.48 8.90
CA PRO A 87 -3.43 33.59 9.46
C PRO A 87 -4.02 35.01 9.43
N VAL A 88 -3.18 36.04 9.34
CA VAL A 88 -3.64 37.45 9.31
C VAL A 88 -4.31 37.76 7.97
N GLU A 89 -3.75 37.27 6.87
CA GLU A 89 -4.31 37.44 5.52
C GLU A 89 -5.60 36.61 5.37
N ALA A 90 -5.63 35.38 5.91
CA ALA A 90 -6.84 34.59 5.97
C ALA A 90 -7.97 35.31 6.69
N ALA A 91 -7.68 35.97 7.82
CA ALA A 91 -8.66 36.76 8.56
C ALA A 91 -9.15 38.01 7.80
N GLN A 92 -8.29 38.62 6.97
CA GLN A 92 -8.69 39.76 6.10
C GLN A 92 -9.67 39.27 5.01
N ILE A 93 -9.39 38.13 4.38
CA ILE A 93 -10.27 37.52 3.38
C ILE A 93 -11.60 37.08 4.02
N GLU A 94 -11.58 36.51 5.22
CA GLU A 94 -12.82 36.16 5.96
C GLU A 94 -13.69 37.38 6.25
N LYS A 95 -13.06 38.49 6.62
CA LYS A 95 -13.76 39.75 6.84
C LYS A 95 -14.39 40.31 5.55
N ALA A 96 -13.70 40.19 4.42
CA ALA A 96 -14.23 40.56 3.12
C ALA A 96 -15.39 39.66 2.69
N PHE A 97 -15.31 38.36 2.93
CA PHE A 97 -16.42 37.43 2.69
C PHE A 97 -17.64 37.79 3.53
N SER A 98 -17.43 38.09 4.81
CA SER A 98 -18.50 38.54 5.69
C SER A 98 -19.14 39.85 5.23
N ALA A 99 -18.33 40.82 4.75
CA ALA A 99 -18.81 42.08 4.21
C ALA A 99 -19.58 41.92 2.88
N ALA A 100 -19.21 40.92 2.09
CA ALA A 100 -19.88 40.53 0.85
C ALA A 100 -21.12 39.62 1.06
N GLY A 101 -21.44 39.27 2.28
CA GLY A 101 -22.56 38.36 2.62
C GLY A 101 -22.33 36.91 2.17
N LEU A 102 -21.08 36.51 1.97
CA LEU A 102 -20.71 35.15 1.57
C LEU A 102 -20.70 34.21 2.79
N PRO A 103 -20.93 32.88 2.58
CA PRO A 103 -20.86 31.88 3.64
C PRO A 103 -19.46 31.81 4.27
N LYS A 104 -19.39 31.27 5.49
CA LYS A 104 -18.13 31.07 6.19
C LYS A 104 -17.19 30.17 5.38
N ALA A 105 -15.97 30.62 5.16
CA ALA A 105 -14.94 29.89 4.41
C ALA A 105 -14.00 29.12 5.36
N THR A 106 -13.38 28.07 4.83
CA THR A 106 -12.25 27.40 5.48
C THR A 106 -10.95 27.77 4.76
N PHE A 107 -9.90 28.05 5.56
CA PHE A 107 -8.62 28.56 5.06
C PHE A 107 -7.51 27.56 5.36
N ASP A 108 -6.75 27.21 4.32
CA ASP A 108 -5.52 26.42 4.43
C ASP A 108 -4.36 27.32 3.98
N THR A 109 -3.68 27.93 4.94
CA THR A 109 -2.58 28.87 4.71
C THR A 109 -1.31 28.20 4.19
N GLU A 110 -1.07 26.92 4.53
CA GLU A 110 0.07 26.16 4.01
C GLU A 110 -0.08 25.87 2.51
N ARG A 111 -1.27 25.47 2.09
CA ARG A 111 -1.61 25.22 0.69
C ARG A 111 -2.07 26.46 -0.07
N ARG A 112 -2.28 27.56 0.66
CA ARG A 112 -2.79 28.85 0.12
C ARG A 112 -4.15 28.70 -0.57
N VAL A 113 -5.06 27.93 0.07
CA VAL A 113 -6.37 27.57 -0.47
C VAL A 113 -7.50 28.05 0.44
N VAL A 114 -8.50 28.65 -0.18
CA VAL A 114 -9.74 29.07 0.46
C VAL A 114 -10.87 28.19 -0.07
N ARG A 115 -11.65 27.55 0.80
CA ARG A 115 -12.84 26.79 0.43
C ARG A 115 -14.09 27.52 0.91
N VAL A 116 -14.99 27.82 -0.01
CA VAL A 116 -16.23 28.56 0.29
C VAL A 116 -17.40 28.04 -0.55
N ALA A 117 -18.58 27.94 0.05
CA ALA A 117 -19.81 27.53 -0.63
C ALA A 117 -20.47 28.74 -1.33
N ALA A 118 -19.82 29.26 -2.37
CA ALA A 118 -20.28 30.43 -3.13
C ALA A 118 -19.90 30.28 -4.62
N SER A 119 -20.43 31.15 -5.47
CA SER A 119 -19.98 31.22 -6.86
C SER A 119 -18.54 31.76 -6.94
N PHE A 120 -17.75 31.28 -7.91
CA PHE A 120 -16.36 31.73 -8.07
C PHE A 120 -16.26 33.24 -8.28
N GLU A 121 -17.14 33.83 -9.08
CA GLU A 121 -17.13 35.27 -9.38
C GLU A 121 -17.38 36.10 -8.12
N ALA A 122 -18.29 35.68 -7.24
CA ALA A 122 -18.57 36.40 -5.99
C ALA A 122 -17.40 36.27 -5.01
N ALA A 123 -16.84 35.06 -4.85
CA ALA A 123 -15.68 34.83 -3.97
C ALA A 123 -14.42 35.53 -4.49
N LYS A 124 -14.19 35.53 -5.81
CA LYS A 124 -13.09 36.22 -6.47
C LYS A 124 -13.17 37.74 -6.24
N ALA A 125 -14.33 38.36 -6.48
CA ALA A 125 -14.52 39.78 -6.23
C ALA A 125 -14.23 40.18 -4.77
N ALA A 126 -14.62 39.34 -3.79
CA ALA A 126 -14.32 39.58 -2.40
C ALA A 126 -12.82 39.45 -2.08
N ILE A 127 -12.12 38.42 -2.62
CA ILE A 127 -10.67 38.23 -2.44
C ILE A 127 -9.89 39.36 -3.09
N GLU A 128 -10.25 39.77 -4.34
CA GLU A 128 -9.59 40.84 -5.07
C GLU A 128 -9.82 42.21 -4.43
N SER A 129 -10.95 42.41 -3.72
CA SER A 129 -11.20 43.64 -2.94
C SER A 129 -10.20 43.87 -1.81
N CYS A 130 -9.54 42.78 -1.34
CA CYS A 130 -8.46 42.84 -0.37
C CYS A 130 -7.06 42.97 -0.98
N GLY A 131 -6.97 43.04 -2.31
CA GLY A 131 -5.70 43.16 -3.03
C GLY A 131 -5.00 41.82 -3.32
N TYR A 132 -5.68 40.67 -3.09
CA TYR A 132 -5.15 39.35 -3.35
C TYR A 132 -5.67 38.80 -4.67
N ARG A 133 -4.89 37.97 -5.35
CA ARG A 133 -5.31 37.27 -6.58
C ARG A 133 -6.05 35.98 -6.23
N ALA A 134 -7.14 35.70 -6.97
CA ALA A 134 -7.95 34.51 -6.81
C ALA A 134 -7.89 33.62 -8.06
N GLU A 135 -7.43 32.39 -7.93
CA GLU A 135 -7.39 31.39 -8.99
C GLU A 135 -8.31 30.22 -8.63
N LEU A 136 -9.25 29.87 -9.53
CA LEU A 136 -10.14 28.73 -9.28
C LEU A 136 -9.32 27.43 -9.28
N LEU A 137 -9.20 26.78 -8.11
CA LEU A 137 -8.71 25.43 -8.00
C LEU A 137 -9.87 24.49 -8.41
N ARG A 138 -9.81 23.99 -9.63
CA ARG A 138 -10.64 22.85 -10.01
C ARG A 138 -10.03 21.62 -9.32
N GLU A 139 -10.74 21.03 -8.37
CA GLU A 139 -10.36 19.70 -7.88
C GLU A 139 -10.41 18.75 -9.07
N PRO A 140 -9.32 17.98 -9.32
CA PRO A 140 -9.27 17.10 -10.47
C PRO A 140 -10.31 15.99 -10.30
N SER A 141 -11.34 16.04 -11.10
CA SER A 141 -12.41 15.05 -11.15
C SER A 141 -11.92 13.82 -11.91
N GLY A 142 -11.21 12.93 -11.22
CA GLY A 142 -10.84 11.60 -11.71
C GLY A 142 -9.35 11.42 -12.00
N ARG A 143 -8.86 10.21 -11.76
CA ARG A 143 -7.56 9.73 -12.24
C ARG A 143 -7.72 9.29 -13.71
N ILE A 144 -6.94 9.88 -14.58
CA ILE A 144 -6.87 9.53 -16.01
C ILE A 144 -5.62 8.69 -16.20
N VAL A 145 -5.78 7.52 -16.81
CA VAL A 145 -4.67 6.59 -17.05
C VAL A 145 -4.51 6.38 -18.55
N PHE A 146 -3.30 6.57 -19.05
CA PHE A 146 -2.90 6.23 -20.41
C PHE A 146 -1.97 5.02 -20.39
N LYS A 147 -2.23 4.05 -21.25
CA LYS A 147 -1.31 2.96 -21.55
C LYS A 147 -0.38 3.41 -22.67
N VAL A 148 0.94 3.32 -22.42
CA VAL A 148 2.00 3.68 -23.38
C VAL A 148 2.88 2.44 -23.55
N PRO A 149 2.57 1.58 -24.55
CA PRO A 149 3.21 0.26 -24.70
C PRO A 149 4.74 0.30 -24.80
N ASP A 150 5.26 1.35 -25.42
CA ASP A 150 6.70 1.52 -25.66
C ASP A 150 7.44 2.21 -24.50
N MET A 151 6.76 2.49 -23.36
CA MET A 151 7.37 3.07 -22.16
C MET A 151 7.86 1.96 -21.23
N ASP A 152 9.06 1.44 -21.48
CA ASP A 152 9.60 0.30 -20.73
C ASP A 152 10.89 0.64 -19.95
N CYS A 153 11.47 1.81 -20.18
CA CYS A 153 12.71 2.21 -19.51
C CYS A 153 12.64 3.63 -18.90
N PRO A 154 13.51 3.94 -17.92
CA PRO A 154 13.55 5.24 -17.25
C PRO A 154 13.89 6.41 -18.18
N VAL A 155 14.55 6.16 -19.30
CA VAL A 155 14.90 7.21 -20.27
C VAL A 155 13.64 7.71 -20.96
N GLU A 156 12.76 6.82 -21.36
CA GLU A 156 11.45 7.13 -21.97
C GLU A 156 10.53 7.86 -21.00
N VAL A 157 10.52 7.42 -19.74
CA VAL A 157 9.81 8.14 -18.66
C VAL A 157 10.29 9.59 -18.54
N ALA A 158 11.63 9.80 -18.54
CA ALA A 158 12.19 11.15 -18.43
C ALA A 158 11.81 12.04 -19.63
N GLU A 159 11.70 11.44 -20.81
CA GLU A 159 11.28 12.14 -22.03
C GLU A 159 9.81 12.53 -21.99
N ILE A 160 8.94 11.58 -21.64
CA ILE A 160 7.51 11.84 -21.48
C ILE A 160 7.27 12.90 -20.39
N GLN A 161 7.93 12.80 -19.24
CA GLN A 161 7.83 13.81 -18.17
C GLN A 161 8.31 15.19 -18.64
N LYS A 162 9.38 15.25 -19.43
CA LYS A 162 9.88 16.50 -20.00
C LYS A 162 8.90 17.11 -21.00
N ALA A 163 8.22 16.31 -21.81
CA ALA A 163 7.19 16.77 -22.72
C ALA A 163 5.94 17.27 -21.97
N LEU A 164 5.48 16.52 -20.97
CA LEU A 164 4.36 16.91 -20.12
C LEU A 164 4.64 18.23 -19.39
N LYS A 165 5.85 18.39 -18.86
CA LYS A 165 6.26 19.64 -18.20
C LYS A 165 6.33 20.82 -19.14
N LYS A 166 6.73 20.62 -20.43
CA LYS A 166 6.68 21.68 -21.46
C LYS A 166 5.25 22.12 -21.77
N CYS A 167 4.28 21.24 -21.62
CA CYS A 167 2.86 21.53 -21.78
C CYS A 167 2.20 22.07 -20.51
N GLY A 168 2.98 22.35 -19.44
CA GLY A 168 2.48 22.85 -18.17
C GLY A 168 1.76 21.79 -17.33
N ILE A 169 1.96 20.51 -17.62
CA ILE A 169 1.33 19.39 -16.92
C ILE A 169 2.34 18.86 -15.88
N GLU A 170 2.07 19.10 -14.60
CA GLU A 170 2.88 18.63 -13.47
C GLU A 170 2.13 17.54 -12.69
N GLY A 171 2.89 16.64 -12.02
CA GLY A 171 2.31 15.59 -11.19
C GLY A 171 1.89 14.32 -11.94
N ALA A 172 2.34 14.11 -13.17
CA ALA A 172 2.12 12.87 -13.89
C ALA A 172 2.99 11.75 -13.31
N GLU A 173 2.35 10.67 -12.87
CA GLU A 173 2.98 9.44 -12.41
C GLU A 173 3.20 8.50 -13.60
N CYS A 174 4.45 8.29 -13.97
CA CYS A 174 4.82 7.36 -15.04
C CYS A 174 5.31 6.06 -14.41
N ASN A 175 4.69 4.96 -14.79
CA ASN A 175 5.05 3.63 -14.33
C ASN A 175 5.53 2.78 -15.52
N THR A 176 6.85 2.52 -15.58
CA THR A 176 7.47 1.69 -16.63
C THR A 176 7.00 0.25 -16.59
N GLU A 177 6.62 -0.22 -15.41
CA GLU A 177 6.25 -1.61 -15.21
C GLU A 177 4.86 -1.93 -15.75
N SER A 178 3.88 -1.07 -15.46
CA SER A 178 2.54 -1.16 -16.03
C SER A 178 2.44 -0.48 -17.40
N ARG A 179 3.51 0.23 -17.82
CA ARG A 179 3.57 1.04 -19.04
C ARG A 179 2.42 2.06 -19.06
N THR A 180 2.18 2.72 -17.90
CA THR A 180 1.08 3.64 -17.73
C THR A 180 1.55 5.01 -17.28
N VAL A 181 0.86 6.04 -17.77
CA VAL A 181 0.98 7.42 -17.32
C VAL A 181 -0.34 7.78 -16.64
N THR A 182 -0.28 8.07 -15.34
CA THR A 182 -1.44 8.43 -14.53
C THR A 182 -1.37 9.91 -14.18
N ILE A 183 -2.46 10.61 -14.38
CA ILE A 183 -2.60 12.02 -14.02
C ILE A 183 -3.97 12.31 -13.46
N ALA A 184 -4.05 13.28 -12.56
CA ALA A 184 -5.30 13.83 -12.08
C ALA A 184 -5.72 14.99 -12.99
N GLY A 185 -6.91 14.94 -13.58
CA GLY A 185 -7.37 15.98 -14.52
C GLY A 185 -8.76 15.75 -15.10
N ASP A 186 -9.15 16.64 -15.98
CA ASP A 186 -10.38 16.60 -16.77
C ASP A 186 -10.12 16.12 -18.21
N GLU A 187 -11.16 16.10 -19.03
CA GLU A 187 -11.09 15.64 -20.43
C GLU A 187 -10.13 16.48 -21.27
N ALA A 188 -10.05 17.79 -21.02
CA ALA A 188 -9.11 18.67 -21.71
C ALA A 188 -7.65 18.36 -21.33
N THR A 189 -7.42 18.00 -20.08
CA THR A 189 -6.12 17.52 -19.59
C THR A 189 -5.76 16.19 -20.23
N ALA A 190 -6.74 15.28 -20.42
CA ALA A 190 -6.52 14.00 -21.09
C ALA A 190 -6.04 14.17 -22.53
N GLU A 191 -6.68 15.04 -23.31
CA GLU A 191 -6.27 15.30 -24.68
C GLU A 191 -4.87 15.92 -24.74
N ALA A 192 -4.56 16.88 -23.85
CA ALA A 192 -3.25 17.50 -23.76
C ALA A 192 -2.14 16.51 -23.39
N VAL A 193 -2.41 15.60 -22.44
CA VAL A 193 -1.49 14.53 -22.04
C VAL A 193 -1.23 13.57 -23.20
N LYS A 194 -2.28 13.15 -23.88
CA LYS A 194 -2.17 12.28 -25.06
C LYS A 194 -1.31 12.93 -26.14
N ALA A 195 -1.62 14.16 -26.51
CA ALA A 195 -0.86 14.91 -27.50
C ALA A 195 0.61 15.11 -27.10
N ALA A 196 0.89 15.34 -25.81
CA ALA A 196 2.26 15.49 -25.31
C ALA A 196 3.04 14.18 -25.43
N ILE A 197 2.44 13.03 -25.10
CA ILE A 197 3.06 11.70 -25.20
C ILE A 197 3.30 11.36 -26.69
N GLU A 198 2.30 11.59 -27.54
CA GLU A 198 2.40 11.33 -28.99
C GLU A 198 3.44 12.23 -29.67
N SER A 199 3.66 13.46 -29.17
CA SER A 199 4.71 14.35 -29.67
C SER A 199 6.14 13.82 -29.46
N CYS A 200 6.32 12.91 -28.51
CA CYS A 200 7.59 12.20 -28.28
C CYS A 200 7.73 10.93 -29.15
N GLY A 201 6.71 10.60 -29.95
CA GLY A 201 6.70 9.43 -30.83
C GLY A 201 6.16 8.15 -30.16
N TYR A 202 5.59 8.25 -28.96
CA TYR A 202 4.97 7.14 -28.24
C TYR A 202 3.46 7.08 -28.51
N GLU A 203 2.91 5.90 -28.66
CA GLU A 203 1.48 5.70 -28.80
C GLU A 203 0.83 5.70 -27.41
N ALA A 204 -0.18 6.56 -27.21
CA ALA A 204 -0.90 6.66 -25.94
C ALA A 204 -2.36 6.28 -26.10
N THR A 205 -2.76 5.20 -25.42
CA THR A 205 -4.15 4.72 -25.42
C THR A 205 -4.77 5.01 -24.04
N ARG A 206 -5.88 5.76 -24.01
CA ARG A 206 -6.61 6.00 -22.77
C ARG A 206 -7.23 4.70 -22.25
N VAL A 207 -6.96 4.38 -21.01
CA VAL A 207 -7.61 3.27 -20.29
C VAL A 207 -8.81 3.84 -19.54
N GLU A 208 -10.01 3.48 -19.96
CA GLU A 208 -11.18 3.73 -19.12
C GLU A 208 -11.03 2.90 -17.84
N VAL A 209 -10.87 3.58 -16.72
CA VAL A 209 -10.88 2.96 -15.39
C VAL A 209 -12.32 2.60 -15.08
N LYS A 210 -12.87 1.60 -15.79
CA LYS A 210 -13.99 0.85 -15.26
C LYS A 210 -13.44 0.11 -14.06
N ARG A 211 -13.93 0.43 -12.87
CA ARG A 211 -13.67 -0.27 -11.62
C ARG A 211 -14.09 -1.75 -11.73
N LYS A 212 -13.35 -2.50 -12.50
CA LYS A 212 -13.37 -3.96 -12.50
C LYS A 212 -11.95 -4.40 -12.22
N ALA A 213 -11.77 -5.06 -11.10
CA ALA A 213 -10.59 -5.81 -10.76
C ALA A 213 -10.43 -7.02 -11.72
N ALA A 214 -10.15 -6.72 -12.99
CA ALA A 214 -9.52 -7.66 -13.89
C ALA A 214 -8.16 -7.06 -14.21
N ALA A 215 -7.12 -7.67 -13.67
CA ALA A 215 -5.75 -7.36 -14.06
C ALA A 215 -5.66 -7.34 -15.59
N PRO A 216 -4.89 -6.41 -16.19
CA PRO A 216 -4.55 -6.56 -17.58
C PRO A 216 -3.87 -7.93 -17.73
N GLU A 217 -4.51 -8.87 -18.41
CA GLU A 217 -3.85 -10.09 -18.84
C GLU A 217 -2.62 -9.64 -19.62
N ALA A 218 -1.46 -10.12 -19.20
CA ALA A 218 -0.23 -9.86 -19.92
C ALA A 218 -0.41 -10.41 -21.34
N ASP A 219 -0.17 -9.58 -22.35
CA ASP A 219 -0.28 -10.00 -23.73
C ASP A 219 0.49 -11.30 -23.92
N PRO A 220 -0.09 -12.31 -24.52
CA PRO A 220 0.55 -13.61 -24.66
C PRO A 220 1.82 -13.48 -25.50
N ILE A 221 2.96 -13.88 -24.93
CA ILE A 221 4.25 -13.84 -25.60
C ILE A 221 4.19 -14.74 -26.83
N PRO A 222 4.51 -14.24 -28.04
CA PRO A 222 4.41 -15.02 -29.27
C PRO A 222 5.60 -15.99 -29.43
N TRP A 223 5.74 -16.95 -28.50
CA TRP A 223 6.83 -17.92 -28.48
C TRP A 223 7.05 -18.66 -29.81
N GLY A 224 5.95 -19.04 -30.48
CA GLY A 224 6.02 -19.69 -31.79
C GLY A 224 6.79 -18.87 -32.82
N ARG A 225 6.58 -17.55 -32.83
CA ARG A 225 7.28 -16.61 -33.72
C ARG A 225 8.79 -16.53 -33.40
N TYR A 226 9.15 -16.42 -32.12
CA TYR A 226 10.55 -16.29 -31.70
C TYR A 226 11.31 -17.60 -31.84
N ILE A 227 10.69 -18.75 -31.54
CA ILE A 227 11.29 -20.07 -31.77
C ILE A 227 11.50 -20.32 -33.28
N THR A 228 10.52 -19.94 -34.11
CA THR A 228 10.67 -20.05 -35.60
C THR A 228 11.82 -19.17 -36.09
N ALA A 229 11.92 -17.93 -35.61
CA ALA A 229 13.03 -17.03 -35.94
C ALA A 229 14.40 -17.62 -35.51
N LEU A 230 14.45 -18.23 -34.31
CA LEU A 230 15.68 -18.90 -33.83
C LEU A 230 16.09 -20.07 -34.72
N VAL A 231 15.14 -20.92 -35.08
CA VAL A 231 15.41 -22.07 -35.99
C VAL A 231 15.90 -21.60 -37.35
N ILE A 232 15.27 -20.56 -37.91
CA ILE A 232 15.68 -19.98 -39.21
C ILE A 232 17.05 -19.31 -39.07
N GLY A 233 17.36 -18.61 -37.98
CA GLY A 233 18.68 -18.04 -37.71
C GLY A 233 19.78 -19.10 -37.60
N LEU A 234 19.51 -20.19 -36.88
CA LEU A 234 20.42 -21.35 -36.81
C LEU A 234 20.64 -22.03 -38.16
N LEU A 235 19.59 -22.12 -38.97
CA LEU A 235 19.72 -22.63 -40.34
C LEU A 235 20.60 -21.72 -41.20
N SER A 236 20.47 -20.40 -41.07
CA SER A 236 21.32 -19.42 -41.74
C SER A 236 22.79 -19.62 -41.38
N GLU A 237 23.10 -19.75 -40.06
CA GLU A 237 24.45 -20.01 -39.55
C GLU A 237 25.00 -21.33 -40.04
N ALA A 238 24.19 -22.41 -39.99
CA ALA A 238 24.57 -23.73 -40.46
C ALA A 238 24.91 -23.75 -41.95
N VAL A 239 24.14 -23.06 -42.79
CA VAL A 239 24.36 -22.95 -44.24
C VAL A 239 25.63 -22.17 -44.51
N GLU A 240 25.92 -21.08 -43.78
CA GLU A 240 27.15 -20.32 -43.94
C GLU A 240 28.37 -21.10 -43.49
N LEU A 241 28.33 -21.78 -42.36
CA LEU A 241 29.39 -22.63 -41.86
C LEU A 241 29.68 -23.77 -42.83
N TRP A 242 28.60 -24.39 -43.36
CA TRP A 242 28.74 -25.46 -44.34
C TRP A 242 29.35 -24.96 -45.65
N SER A 243 28.97 -23.78 -46.17
CA SER A 243 29.54 -23.19 -47.38
C SER A 243 31.02 -22.87 -47.21
N HIS A 244 31.47 -22.59 -45.98
CA HIS A 244 32.87 -22.25 -45.68
C HIS A 244 33.79 -23.49 -45.53
N TYR A 245 33.29 -24.53 -44.82
CA TYR A 245 34.11 -25.71 -44.48
C TYR A 245 33.93 -26.91 -45.44
N ALA A 246 32.82 -27.01 -46.16
CA ALA A 246 32.50 -28.16 -47.00
C ALA A 246 32.21 -27.75 -48.44
N ALA A 247 32.86 -26.69 -48.92
CA ALA A 247 32.65 -26.14 -50.26
C ALA A 247 32.86 -27.17 -51.41
N GLU A 248 33.78 -28.15 -51.24
CA GLU A 248 34.08 -29.20 -52.24
C GLU A 248 33.02 -30.32 -52.27
N SER A 249 32.16 -30.46 -51.25
CA SER A 249 31.18 -31.54 -51.15
C SER A 249 29.74 -31.14 -51.47
N LEU A 250 29.48 -29.88 -51.83
CA LEU A 250 28.16 -29.37 -52.12
C LEU A 250 27.72 -29.60 -53.59
N PRO A 251 26.49 -30.10 -53.79
CA PRO A 251 25.87 -30.13 -55.14
C PRO A 251 25.35 -28.73 -55.56
N VAL A 252 25.51 -27.71 -54.72
CA VAL A 252 25.03 -26.33 -54.88
C VAL A 252 26.26 -25.40 -54.91
N SER A 253 26.24 -24.36 -55.73
CA SER A 253 27.35 -23.40 -55.77
C SER A 253 27.45 -22.64 -54.49
N VAL A 254 28.64 -22.30 -54.01
CA VAL A 254 28.93 -21.52 -52.81
C VAL A 254 28.14 -20.20 -52.82
N GLU A 255 27.98 -19.62 -53.99
CA GLU A 255 27.21 -18.37 -54.18
C GLU A 255 25.72 -18.52 -53.84
N THR A 256 25.09 -19.63 -54.25
CA THR A 256 23.68 -19.91 -53.94
C THR A 256 23.48 -20.24 -52.46
N ALA A 257 24.42 -20.91 -51.83
CA ALA A 257 24.39 -21.18 -50.39
C ALA A 257 24.52 -19.88 -49.58
N SER A 258 25.41 -18.98 -49.96
CA SER A 258 25.57 -17.65 -49.33
C SER A 258 24.29 -16.80 -49.46
N TRP A 259 23.66 -16.76 -50.66
CA TRP A 259 22.38 -16.08 -50.84
C TRP A 259 21.25 -16.69 -49.98
N ALA A 260 21.23 -18.02 -49.84
CA ALA A 260 20.23 -18.68 -48.96
C ALA A 260 20.43 -18.32 -47.50
N SER A 261 21.68 -18.27 -47.02
CA SER A 261 22.01 -17.82 -45.67
C SER A 261 21.51 -16.39 -45.42
N ILE A 262 21.78 -15.45 -46.34
CA ILE A 262 21.31 -14.07 -46.25
C ILE A 262 19.78 -13.99 -46.18
N VAL A 263 19.07 -14.74 -47.03
CA VAL A 263 17.59 -14.73 -47.05
C VAL A 263 17.04 -15.27 -45.73
N PHE A 264 17.59 -16.37 -45.20
CA PHE A 264 17.22 -16.90 -43.90
C PHE A 264 17.48 -15.89 -42.77
N ALA A 265 18.62 -15.22 -42.76
CA ALA A 265 18.96 -14.20 -41.80
C ALA A 265 17.94 -13.04 -41.82
N LEU A 266 17.62 -12.52 -42.99
CA LEU A 266 16.63 -11.44 -43.15
C LEU A 266 15.24 -11.84 -42.69
N ILE A 267 14.81 -13.08 -42.98
CA ILE A 267 13.53 -13.60 -42.49
C ILE A 267 13.53 -13.68 -40.96
N ALA A 268 14.60 -14.19 -40.35
CA ALA A 268 14.72 -14.28 -38.90
C ALA A 268 14.68 -12.89 -38.22
N ILE A 269 15.45 -11.92 -38.78
CA ILE A 269 15.45 -10.53 -38.31
C ILE A 269 14.07 -9.90 -38.46
N ALA A 270 13.36 -10.10 -39.55
CA ALA A 270 12.02 -9.56 -39.76
C ALA A 270 10.99 -10.18 -38.79
N LEU A 271 11.07 -11.49 -38.52
CA LEU A 271 10.21 -12.18 -37.59
C LEU A 271 10.45 -11.74 -36.15
N ALA A 272 11.70 -11.59 -35.73
CA ALA A 272 12.02 -11.25 -34.34
C ALA A 272 12.06 -9.73 -34.09
N GLY A 273 12.61 -8.94 -35.01
CA GLY A 273 13.14 -7.62 -34.70
C GLY A 273 12.31 -6.41 -35.11
N LEU A 274 11.15 -6.58 -35.75
CA LEU A 274 10.44 -5.45 -36.36
C LEU A 274 10.00 -4.40 -35.31
N ALA A 275 9.53 -4.85 -34.13
CA ALA A 275 9.16 -3.97 -33.03
C ALA A 275 10.38 -3.24 -32.45
N THR A 276 11.48 -3.97 -32.20
CA THR A 276 12.74 -3.42 -31.68
C THR A 276 13.34 -2.37 -32.61
N PHE A 277 13.32 -2.62 -33.94
CA PHE A 277 13.77 -1.61 -34.88
C PHE A 277 12.91 -0.35 -34.91
N ARG A 278 11.58 -0.50 -34.83
CA ARG A 278 10.66 0.65 -34.75
C ARG A 278 10.95 1.48 -33.52
N SER A 279 11.03 0.85 -32.33
CA SER A 279 11.36 1.52 -31.07
C SER A 279 12.79 2.10 -31.10
N GLY A 280 13.77 1.38 -31.58
CA GLY A 280 15.14 1.83 -31.68
C GLY A 280 15.32 3.02 -32.64
N LEU A 281 14.65 3.02 -33.79
CA LEU A 281 14.68 4.12 -34.76
C LEU A 281 13.98 5.38 -34.18
N THR A 282 12.89 5.19 -33.48
CA THR A 282 12.18 6.27 -32.80
C THR A 282 13.08 6.91 -31.74
N ALA A 283 13.73 6.09 -30.90
CA ALA A 283 14.67 6.56 -29.89
C ALA A 283 15.85 7.32 -30.50
N LEU A 284 16.48 6.79 -31.57
CA LEU A 284 17.58 7.45 -32.29
C LEU A 284 17.17 8.81 -32.88
N ARG A 285 15.96 8.90 -33.46
CA ARG A 285 15.45 10.18 -34.03
C ARG A 285 15.28 11.26 -32.97
N HIS A 286 14.98 10.87 -31.72
CA HIS A 286 14.82 11.80 -30.60
C HIS A 286 16.13 11.99 -29.80
N GLY A 287 17.25 11.40 -30.24
CA GLY A 287 18.54 11.50 -29.57
C GLY A 287 18.66 10.65 -28.32
N ASN A 288 17.77 9.68 -28.11
CA ASN A 288 17.76 8.76 -26.98
C ASN A 288 18.52 7.48 -27.32
N LEU A 289 19.56 7.22 -26.54
CA LEU A 289 20.37 6.02 -26.68
C LEU A 289 19.91 4.96 -25.65
N ASN A 290 18.76 4.34 -25.92
CA ASN A 290 18.24 3.21 -25.12
C ASN A 290 18.77 1.86 -25.64
N MET A 291 18.40 0.75 -24.98
CA MET A 291 18.86 -0.58 -25.36
C MET A 291 18.35 -1.01 -26.75
N ASN A 292 17.13 -0.59 -27.14
CA ASN A 292 16.57 -0.85 -28.47
C ASN A 292 17.38 -0.14 -29.58
N ALA A 293 17.85 1.09 -29.29
CA ALA A 293 18.75 1.82 -30.18
C ALA A 293 20.10 1.12 -30.33
N LEU A 294 20.72 0.67 -29.21
CA LEU A 294 21.96 -0.11 -29.21
C LEU A 294 21.84 -1.36 -30.08
N MET A 295 20.79 -2.16 -29.83
CA MET A 295 20.59 -3.41 -30.60
C MET A 295 20.29 -3.15 -32.07
N SER A 296 19.52 -2.12 -32.39
CA SER A 296 19.24 -1.74 -33.79
C SER A 296 20.51 -1.33 -34.51
N VAL A 297 21.37 -0.52 -33.87
CA VAL A 297 22.68 -0.12 -34.46
C VAL A 297 23.61 -1.34 -34.65
N ALA A 298 23.66 -2.23 -33.64
CA ALA A 298 24.49 -3.43 -33.71
C ALA A 298 24.07 -4.38 -34.84
N VAL A 299 22.75 -4.64 -34.96
CA VAL A 299 22.21 -5.52 -36.00
C VAL A 299 22.35 -4.90 -37.39
N VAL A 300 22.04 -3.62 -37.60
CA VAL A 300 22.22 -2.92 -38.85
C VAL A 300 23.70 -2.88 -39.23
N GLY A 301 24.61 -2.60 -38.28
CA GLY A 301 26.05 -2.63 -38.49
C GLY A 301 26.54 -4.02 -38.90
N GLY A 302 26.08 -5.09 -38.25
CA GLY A 302 26.39 -6.48 -38.58
C GLY A 302 25.94 -6.84 -39.99
N VAL A 303 24.75 -6.42 -40.41
CA VAL A 303 24.25 -6.57 -41.79
C VAL A 303 25.15 -5.84 -42.79
N LEU A 304 25.57 -4.62 -42.49
CA LEU A 304 26.41 -3.80 -43.40
C LEU A 304 27.81 -4.38 -43.61
N ILE A 305 28.38 -5.08 -42.62
CA ILE A 305 29.70 -5.72 -42.74
C ILE A 305 29.60 -7.15 -43.28
N GLY A 306 28.41 -7.64 -43.60
CA GLY A 306 28.21 -8.98 -44.16
C GLY A 306 28.05 -10.10 -43.12
N ALA A 307 27.98 -9.81 -41.82
CA ALA A 307 27.76 -10.78 -40.74
C ALA A 307 26.24 -11.05 -40.53
N TRP A 308 25.58 -11.51 -41.61
CA TRP A 308 24.11 -11.67 -41.64
C TRP A 308 23.56 -12.67 -40.63
N PRO A 309 24.07 -13.92 -40.52
CA PRO A 309 23.58 -14.90 -39.57
C PRO A 309 23.80 -14.48 -38.15
N GLU A 310 24.98 -13.90 -37.82
CA GLU A 310 25.25 -13.39 -36.48
C GLU A 310 24.27 -12.26 -36.09
N ALA A 311 23.98 -11.34 -37.02
CA ALA A 311 23.01 -10.27 -36.79
C ALA A 311 21.59 -10.82 -36.52
N ALA A 312 21.20 -11.88 -37.24
CA ALA A 312 19.92 -12.57 -37.02
C ALA A 312 19.86 -13.27 -35.65
N MET A 313 20.94 -13.93 -35.25
CA MET A 313 21.06 -14.57 -33.92
C MET A 313 21.02 -13.55 -32.82
N VAL A 314 21.73 -12.43 -32.94
CA VAL A 314 21.72 -11.32 -31.98
C VAL A 314 20.29 -10.81 -31.76
N MET A 315 19.57 -10.50 -32.85
CA MET A 315 18.19 -10.00 -32.74
C MET A 315 17.24 -11.01 -32.11
N THR A 316 17.36 -12.26 -32.50
CA THR A 316 16.46 -13.33 -32.06
C THR A 316 16.68 -13.66 -30.57
N LEU A 317 17.94 -13.81 -30.14
CA LEU A 317 18.29 -14.08 -28.77
C LEU A 317 17.92 -12.89 -27.84
N PHE A 318 18.08 -11.66 -28.33
CA PHE A 318 17.65 -10.48 -27.61
C PHE A 318 16.15 -10.51 -27.32
N GLN A 319 15.30 -10.81 -28.31
CA GLN A 319 13.84 -10.91 -28.13
C GLN A 319 13.43 -12.04 -27.17
N ILE A 320 14.13 -13.17 -27.24
CA ILE A 320 13.93 -14.27 -26.29
C ILE A 320 14.29 -13.83 -24.88
N SER A 321 15.42 -13.12 -24.70
CA SER A 321 15.82 -12.58 -23.42
C SER A 321 14.77 -11.64 -22.83
N GLU A 322 14.33 -10.66 -23.62
CA GLU A 322 13.29 -9.69 -23.22
C GLU A 322 11.99 -10.41 -22.81
N SER A 323 11.59 -11.45 -23.56
CA SER A 323 10.41 -12.25 -23.22
C SER A 323 10.57 -13.03 -21.91
N ILE A 324 11.75 -13.59 -21.65
CA ILE A 324 12.04 -14.28 -20.37
C ILE A 324 12.05 -13.29 -19.21
N GLU A 325 12.59 -12.08 -19.42
CA GLU A 325 12.57 -11.01 -18.43
C GLU A 325 11.15 -10.60 -18.04
N GLN A 326 10.27 -10.43 -19.05
CA GLN A 326 8.84 -10.15 -18.82
C GLN A 326 8.15 -11.29 -18.05
N LEU A 327 8.45 -12.57 -18.40
CA LEU A 327 7.91 -13.71 -17.64
C LEU A 327 8.37 -13.73 -16.20
N ALA A 328 9.65 -13.47 -15.94
CA ALA A 328 10.21 -13.46 -14.60
C ALA A 328 9.58 -12.35 -13.74
N MET A 329 9.42 -11.15 -14.31
CA MET A 329 8.74 -10.04 -13.66
C MET A 329 7.28 -10.37 -13.35
N ASN A 330 6.55 -10.90 -14.35
CA ASN A 330 5.15 -11.29 -14.17
C ASN A 330 5.02 -12.40 -13.12
N ARG A 331 5.94 -13.36 -13.07
CA ARG A 331 5.94 -14.42 -12.06
C ARG A 331 6.20 -13.89 -10.66
N ALA A 332 7.12 -12.93 -10.50
CA ALA A 332 7.35 -12.26 -9.22
C ALA A 332 6.11 -11.49 -8.76
N ARG A 333 5.44 -10.76 -9.65
CA ARG A 333 4.18 -10.03 -9.37
C ARG A 333 3.03 -10.98 -9.07
N ASN A 334 2.85 -12.03 -9.87
CA ASN A 334 1.78 -13.00 -9.66
C ASN A 334 1.95 -13.73 -8.32
N SER A 335 3.19 -13.95 -7.84
CA SER A 335 3.42 -14.52 -6.51
C SER A 335 2.86 -13.65 -5.37
N ILE A 336 2.73 -12.34 -5.57
CA ILE A 336 2.05 -11.42 -4.64
C ILE A 336 0.54 -11.52 -4.86
N ARG A 337 0.08 -11.49 -6.11
CA ARG A 337 -1.34 -11.61 -6.46
C ARG A 337 -1.95 -12.94 -6.04
N ASP A 338 -1.23 -14.06 -6.22
CA ASP A 338 -1.70 -15.38 -5.81
C ASP A 338 -1.92 -15.47 -4.30
N LEU A 339 -1.16 -14.71 -3.51
CA LEU A 339 -1.40 -14.57 -2.07
C LEU A 339 -2.67 -13.75 -1.78
N MET A 340 -3.10 -12.92 -2.71
CA MET A 340 -4.15 -11.90 -2.55
C MET A 340 -5.44 -12.21 -3.33
N SER A 341 -5.38 -13.01 -4.41
CA SER A 341 -6.53 -13.40 -5.26
C SER A 341 -7.47 -14.41 -4.59
N VAL A 342 -7.58 -14.36 -3.29
CA VAL A 342 -8.08 -15.43 -2.44
C VAL A 342 -9.49 -15.17 -1.93
N ALA A 343 -10.00 -13.93 -2.01
CA ALA A 343 -11.40 -13.65 -1.68
C ALA A 343 -12.32 -14.21 -2.79
N PRO A 344 -13.40 -14.93 -2.43
CA PRO A 344 -14.36 -15.43 -3.43
C PRO A 344 -15.04 -14.28 -4.15
N GLU A 345 -15.37 -14.48 -5.41
CA GLU A 345 -16.13 -13.50 -6.21
C GLU A 345 -17.61 -13.44 -5.81
N LYS A 346 -18.12 -14.45 -5.11
CA LYS A 346 -19.51 -14.60 -4.70
C LYS A 346 -19.65 -14.91 -3.22
N ALA A 347 -20.75 -14.48 -2.63
CA ALA A 347 -21.09 -14.69 -1.23
C ALA A 347 -22.52 -15.21 -1.08
N MET A 348 -22.76 -16.06 -0.07
CA MET A 348 -24.10 -16.54 0.29
C MET A 348 -24.74 -15.52 1.25
N VAL A 349 -25.55 -14.61 0.72
CA VAL A 349 -26.16 -13.48 1.44
C VAL A 349 -27.55 -13.85 1.93
N ARG A 350 -27.81 -13.56 3.23
CA ARG A 350 -29.13 -13.76 3.82
C ARG A 350 -30.11 -12.69 3.35
N GLN A 351 -31.20 -13.11 2.73
CA GLN A 351 -32.28 -12.25 2.28
C GLN A 351 -33.27 -11.95 3.43
N ALA A 352 -34.15 -10.98 3.20
CA ALA A 352 -35.19 -10.59 4.19
C ALA A 352 -36.17 -11.74 4.55
N ASP A 353 -36.31 -12.72 3.65
CA ASP A 353 -37.14 -13.91 3.87
C ASP A 353 -36.41 -15.03 4.63
N GLY A 354 -35.13 -14.80 5.04
CA GLY A 354 -34.30 -15.76 5.75
C GLY A 354 -33.58 -16.78 4.84
N ARG A 355 -33.82 -16.78 3.52
CA ARG A 355 -33.09 -17.62 2.57
C ARG A 355 -31.73 -17.03 2.25
N TYR A 356 -30.78 -17.92 1.90
CA TYR A 356 -29.46 -17.52 1.41
C TYR A 356 -29.42 -17.60 -0.11
N VAL A 357 -29.00 -16.50 -0.72
CA VAL A 357 -28.87 -16.38 -2.18
C VAL A 357 -27.41 -16.03 -2.49
N GLU A 358 -26.89 -16.61 -3.57
CA GLU A 358 -25.56 -16.30 -4.06
C GLU A 358 -25.57 -14.95 -4.76
N GLU A 359 -24.78 -13.99 -4.26
CA GLU A 359 -24.62 -12.63 -4.80
C GLU A 359 -23.16 -12.35 -5.09
N ALA A 360 -22.87 -11.45 -6.03
CA ALA A 360 -21.51 -10.97 -6.27
C ALA A 360 -21.00 -10.18 -5.05
N VAL A 361 -19.80 -10.50 -4.56
CA VAL A 361 -19.20 -9.85 -3.38
C VAL A 361 -19.15 -8.32 -3.52
N ALA A 362 -18.96 -7.83 -4.75
CA ALA A 362 -18.94 -6.38 -5.04
C ALA A 362 -20.31 -5.68 -4.84
N GLU A 363 -21.40 -6.44 -4.79
CA GLU A 363 -22.78 -5.94 -4.63
C GLU A 363 -23.32 -6.09 -3.21
N VAL A 364 -22.57 -6.80 -2.34
CA VAL A 364 -22.97 -7.03 -0.95
C VAL A 364 -22.84 -5.75 -0.14
N LEU A 365 -23.94 -5.34 0.50
CA LEU A 365 -24.01 -4.11 1.28
C LEU A 365 -23.44 -4.28 2.69
N LEU A 366 -22.97 -3.18 3.27
CA LEU A 366 -22.63 -3.10 4.69
C LEU A 366 -23.82 -3.49 5.56
N GLY A 367 -23.57 -4.29 6.61
CA GLY A 367 -24.60 -4.80 7.51
C GLY A 367 -25.37 -6.03 6.96
N ALA A 368 -25.05 -6.50 5.77
CA ALA A 368 -25.57 -7.79 5.28
C ALA A 368 -25.01 -8.95 6.11
N VAL A 369 -25.75 -10.05 6.17
CA VAL A 369 -25.29 -11.28 6.84
C VAL A 369 -24.94 -12.29 5.78
N VAL A 370 -23.69 -12.77 5.80
CA VAL A 370 -23.19 -13.78 4.89
C VAL A 370 -22.91 -15.09 5.63
N ARG A 371 -23.20 -16.22 4.98
CA ARG A 371 -22.92 -17.55 5.52
C ARG A 371 -21.65 -18.11 4.90
N VAL A 372 -20.78 -18.64 5.75
CA VAL A 372 -19.50 -19.24 5.36
C VAL A 372 -19.45 -20.65 5.90
N SER A 373 -19.41 -21.67 5.01
CA SER A 373 -19.36 -23.09 5.39
C SER A 373 -17.90 -23.56 5.63
N PRO A 374 -17.71 -24.70 6.29
CA PRO A 374 -16.37 -25.31 6.38
C PRO A 374 -15.77 -25.60 5.00
N GLY A 375 -14.52 -25.25 4.79
CA GLY A 375 -13.83 -25.31 3.51
C GLY A 375 -13.98 -24.05 2.64
N ASP A 376 -14.99 -23.21 2.93
CA ASP A 376 -15.20 -21.96 2.20
C ASP A 376 -14.28 -20.85 2.73
N ARG A 377 -14.05 -19.87 1.89
CA ARG A 377 -13.34 -18.66 2.27
C ARG A 377 -14.31 -17.57 2.69
N VAL A 378 -13.92 -16.79 3.68
CA VAL A 378 -14.66 -15.60 4.10
C VAL A 378 -14.68 -14.59 2.95
N PRO A 379 -15.85 -14.16 2.46
CA PRO A 379 -15.95 -13.31 1.27
C PRO A 379 -15.67 -11.82 1.56
N LEU A 380 -16.00 -11.34 2.76
CA LEU A 380 -15.92 -9.95 3.17
C LEU A 380 -15.49 -9.85 4.62
N ASP A 381 -14.86 -8.72 4.99
CA ASP A 381 -14.53 -8.42 6.37
C ASP A 381 -15.79 -8.26 7.21
N GLY A 382 -15.79 -8.84 8.39
CA GLY A 382 -16.97 -8.82 9.24
C GLY A 382 -16.74 -9.30 10.65
N LYS A 383 -17.85 -9.45 11.39
CA LYS A 383 -17.89 -10.06 12.72
C LYS A 383 -18.77 -11.29 12.73
N ILE A 384 -18.37 -12.32 13.39
CA ILE A 384 -19.19 -13.52 13.56
C ILE A 384 -20.42 -13.15 14.35
N LEU A 385 -21.60 -13.27 13.71
CA LEU A 385 -22.89 -13.02 14.34
C LEU A 385 -23.39 -14.28 15.08
N LYS A 386 -23.10 -15.47 14.50
CA LYS A 386 -23.52 -16.74 15.04
C LYS A 386 -22.53 -17.84 14.67
N GLY A 387 -22.23 -18.70 15.63
CA GLY A 387 -21.33 -19.85 15.47
C GLY A 387 -19.95 -19.61 16.02
N ALA A 388 -19.20 -20.71 16.15
CA ALA A 388 -17.77 -20.69 16.52
C ALA A 388 -17.03 -21.63 15.59
N THR A 389 -15.84 -21.23 15.15
CA THR A 389 -15.05 -21.99 14.18
C THR A 389 -13.57 -21.73 14.36
N SER A 390 -12.75 -22.56 13.72
CA SER A 390 -11.32 -22.36 13.55
C SER A 390 -11.05 -21.82 12.15
N LEU A 391 -10.33 -20.70 12.04
CA LEU A 391 -10.00 -20.01 10.78
C LEU A 391 -8.51 -20.14 10.48
N ASP A 392 -8.16 -20.49 9.25
CA ASP A 392 -6.81 -20.31 8.74
C ASP A 392 -6.64 -18.87 8.28
N GLU A 393 -5.95 -18.09 9.09
CA GLU A 393 -5.63 -16.69 8.84
C GLU A 393 -4.20 -16.48 8.31
N SER A 394 -3.51 -17.56 7.92
CA SER A 394 -2.11 -17.54 7.49
C SER A 394 -1.80 -16.58 6.35
N MET A 395 -2.79 -16.27 5.54
CA MET A 395 -2.68 -15.32 4.43
C MET A 395 -2.63 -13.87 4.88
N VAL A 396 -3.28 -13.55 6.00
CA VAL A 396 -3.34 -12.20 6.56
C VAL A 396 -2.24 -12.02 7.59
N THR A 397 -2.14 -12.95 8.55
CA THR A 397 -1.20 -12.84 9.68
C THR A 397 0.17 -13.46 9.41
N GLY A 398 0.28 -14.35 8.41
CA GLY A 398 1.49 -15.15 8.17
C GLY A 398 1.68 -16.33 9.11
N GLU A 399 0.78 -16.53 10.10
CA GLU A 399 0.82 -17.63 11.06
C GLU A 399 0.22 -18.89 10.46
N GLY A 400 0.89 -20.04 10.64
CA GLY A 400 0.43 -21.32 10.10
C GLY A 400 -0.51 -22.11 11.03
N LEU A 401 -0.81 -21.61 12.22
CA LEU A 401 -1.74 -22.24 13.15
C LEU A 401 -3.12 -21.60 13.02
N PRO A 402 -4.19 -22.41 12.90
CA PRO A 402 -5.55 -21.88 12.84
C PRO A 402 -5.95 -21.13 14.12
N ALA A 403 -6.68 -20.02 13.95
CA ALA A 403 -7.18 -19.21 15.05
C ALA A 403 -8.61 -19.61 15.43
N GLU A 404 -8.87 -19.89 16.70
CA GLU A 404 -10.21 -20.13 17.21
C GLU A 404 -11.00 -18.81 17.29
N LYS A 405 -12.19 -18.78 16.66
CA LYS A 405 -13.06 -17.61 16.58
C LYS A 405 -14.48 -17.95 17.03
N GLY A 406 -14.99 -17.18 17.96
CA GLY A 406 -16.36 -17.28 18.47
C GLY A 406 -17.22 -16.08 18.03
N GLU A 407 -18.42 -15.98 18.60
CA GLU A 407 -19.35 -14.86 18.35
C GLU A 407 -18.70 -13.52 18.70
N ASN A 408 -18.99 -12.49 17.91
CA ASN A 408 -18.37 -11.15 17.94
C ASN A 408 -16.90 -11.07 17.54
N ALA A 409 -16.21 -12.19 17.24
CA ALA A 409 -14.84 -12.15 16.74
C ALA A 409 -14.78 -11.58 15.31
N THR A 410 -13.75 -10.77 15.06
CA THR A 410 -13.50 -10.23 13.72
C THR A 410 -12.93 -11.29 12.80
N VAL A 411 -13.42 -11.33 11.57
CA VAL A 411 -12.96 -12.20 10.48
C VAL A 411 -12.62 -11.38 9.25
N TRP A 412 -11.64 -11.83 8.49
CA TRP A 412 -11.08 -11.11 7.35
C TRP A 412 -11.38 -11.81 6.03
N ALA A 413 -11.65 -11.04 5.00
CA ALA A 413 -11.84 -11.54 3.65
C ALA A 413 -10.62 -12.38 3.19
N GLY A 414 -10.88 -13.55 2.60
CA GLY A 414 -9.86 -14.46 2.11
C GLY A 414 -9.40 -15.53 3.10
N THR A 415 -9.66 -15.40 4.41
CA THR A 415 -9.36 -16.45 5.41
C THR A 415 -10.22 -17.69 5.18
N VAL A 416 -9.71 -18.89 5.51
CA VAL A 416 -10.41 -20.15 5.25
C VAL A 416 -11.11 -20.65 6.50
N ASN A 417 -12.40 -20.90 6.40
CA ASN A 417 -13.19 -21.51 7.47
C ASN A 417 -12.92 -23.03 7.51
N LEU A 418 -12.53 -23.57 8.68
CA LEU A 418 -12.09 -24.97 8.75
C LEU A 418 -13.13 -25.91 9.37
N THR A 419 -13.83 -25.52 10.43
CA THR A 419 -14.53 -26.46 11.29
C THR A 419 -16.04 -26.39 11.27
N ALA A 420 -16.65 -25.20 11.36
CA ALA A 420 -18.09 -25.06 11.48
C ALA A 420 -18.66 -23.93 10.60
N THR A 421 -19.92 -24.04 10.20
CA THR A 421 -20.60 -22.96 9.48
C THR A 421 -20.82 -21.76 10.40
N ILE A 422 -20.43 -20.57 9.93
CA ILE A 422 -20.62 -19.31 10.64
C ILE A 422 -21.49 -18.35 9.83
N GLU A 423 -22.19 -17.47 10.54
CA GLU A 423 -22.84 -16.29 9.97
C GLU A 423 -22.02 -15.05 10.31
N VAL A 424 -21.63 -14.30 9.30
CA VAL A 424 -20.78 -13.12 9.43
C VAL A 424 -21.57 -11.88 9.06
N LEU A 425 -21.59 -10.89 9.95
CA LEU A 425 -22.11 -9.55 9.71
C LEU A 425 -21.04 -8.73 8.99
N VAL A 426 -21.31 -8.29 7.78
CA VAL A 426 -20.37 -7.54 6.94
C VAL A 426 -20.14 -6.14 7.53
N THR A 427 -18.87 -5.80 7.77
CA THR A 427 -18.45 -4.52 8.38
C THR A 427 -17.66 -3.62 7.41
N ALA A 428 -17.16 -4.16 6.31
CA ALA A 428 -16.46 -3.38 5.28
C ALA A 428 -16.95 -3.76 3.88
N ALA A 429 -16.99 -2.81 2.96
CA ALA A 429 -17.27 -3.08 1.56
C ALA A 429 -16.12 -3.86 0.91
N ALA A 430 -16.38 -4.53 -0.20
CA ALA A 430 -15.36 -5.30 -0.93
C ALA A 430 -14.11 -4.47 -1.30
N THR A 431 -14.32 -3.19 -1.64
CA THR A 431 -13.25 -2.23 -1.98
C THR A 431 -12.44 -1.77 -0.77
N ASP A 432 -13.01 -1.84 0.42
CA ASP A 432 -12.44 -1.33 1.66
C ASP A 432 -12.03 -2.47 2.60
N SER A 433 -12.13 -3.72 2.13
CA SER A 433 -11.66 -4.88 2.89
C SER A 433 -10.16 -4.80 3.15
N LEU A 434 -9.71 -5.40 4.25
CA LEU A 434 -8.29 -5.47 4.61
C LEU A 434 -7.46 -6.03 3.44
N THR A 435 -7.96 -7.06 2.77
CA THR A 435 -7.30 -7.67 1.61
C THR A 435 -7.18 -6.68 0.45
N ALA A 436 -8.24 -5.90 0.14
CA ALA A 436 -8.20 -4.87 -0.89
C ALA A 436 -7.18 -3.76 -0.55
N ARG A 437 -7.13 -3.32 0.71
CA ARG A 437 -6.14 -2.33 1.19
C ARG A 437 -4.70 -2.85 1.14
N ILE A 438 -4.49 -4.13 1.44
CA ILE A 438 -3.18 -4.76 1.28
C ILE A 438 -2.76 -4.77 -0.19
N ILE A 439 -3.67 -5.11 -1.11
CA ILE A 439 -3.43 -5.07 -2.57
C ILE A 439 -3.02 -3.66 -3.00
N ASP A 440 -3.81 -2.67 -2.66
CA ASP A 440 -3.54 -1.27 -2.99
C ASP A 440 -2.19 -0.78 -2.42
N ALA A 441 -1.90 -1.14 -1.17
CA ALA A 441 -0.63 -0.80 -0.54
C ALA A 441 0.57 -1.44 -1.26
N VAL A 442 0.45 -2.70 -1.71
CA VAL A 442 1.51 -3.39 -2.45
C VAL A 442 1.64 -2.87 -3.89
N GLU A 443 0.54 -2.61 -4.58
CA GLU A 443 0.56 -2.02 -5.92
C GLU A 443 1.14 -0.59 -5.90
N ASN A 444 0.76 0.23 -4.92
CA ASN A 444 1.34 1.55 -4.71
C ASN A 444 2.80 1.49 -4.24
N ALA A 445 3.18 0.46 -3.47
CA ALA A 445 4.54 0.25 -3.03
C ALA A 445 5.52 0.02 -4.20
N GLN A 446 5.06 -0.54 -5.31
CA GLN A 446 5.89 -0.75 -6.50
C GLN A 446 6.25 0.57 -7.21
N SER A 447 5.49 1.64 -7.00
CA SER A 447 5.78 2.96 -7.57
C SER A 447 6.95 3.68 -6.88
N ALA A 448 7.25 3.38 -5.61
CA ALA A 448 8.33 3.98 -4.85
C ALA A 448 9.68 3.28 -5.11
N LYS A 449 10.44 3.82 -6.07
CA LYS A 449 11.76 3.27 -6.45
C LYS A 449 12.74 3.23 -5.30
N SER A 450 13.39 2.08 -5.10
CA SER A 450 14.45 1.90 -4.11
C SER A 450 15.71 2.74 -4.42
N PRO A 451 16.57 3.04 -3.43
CA PRO A 451 17.83 3.75 -3.65
C PRO A 451 18.73 3.09 -4.69
N VAL A 452 18.84 1.75 -4.66
CA VAL A 452 19.63 1.00 -5.65
C VAL A 452 18.99 1.10 -7.04
N GLN A 453 17.69 1.04 -7.15
CA GLN A 453 17.00 1.22 -8.43
C GLN A 453 17.27 2.61 -9.02
N ARG A 454 17.17 3.67 -8.22
CA ARG A 454 17.52 5.05 -8.62
C ARG A 454 18.98 5.18 -9.04
N PHE A 455 19.89 4.47 -8.36
CA PHE A 455 21.31 4.44 -8.73
C PHE A 455 21.49 3.74 -10.09
N VAL A 456 20.88 2.57 -10.31
CA VAL A 456 20.95 1.83 -11.57
C VAL A 456 20.37 2.65 -12.73
N ASP A 457 19.23 3.31 -12.53
CA ASP A 457 18.62 4.20 -13.53
C ASP A 457 19.58 5.33 -13.93
N ARG A 458 20.17 6.02 -12.93
CA ARG A 458 21.16 7.09 -13.18
C ARG A 458 22.43 6.55 -13.84
N PHE A 459 22.88 5.37 -13.42
CA PHE A 459 24.04 4.72 -14.05
C PHE A 459 23.76 4.43 -15.52
N ALA A 460 22.61 3.84 -15.85
CA ALA A 460 22.23 3.51 -17.23
C ALA A 460 22.18 4.75 -18.13
N THR A 461 21.65 5.88 -17.65
CA THR A 461 21.56 7.14 -18.42
C THR A 461 22.93 7.74 -18.76
N ILE A 462 23.96 7.49 -17.97
CA ILE A 462 25.35 7.95 -18.24
C ILE A 462 26.15 6.89 -19.01
N TYR A 463 26.00 5.64 -18.61
CA TYR A 463 26.76 4.52 -19.12
C TYR A 463 26.47 4.24 -20.60
N THR A 464 25.20 4.26 -21.01
CA THR A 464 24.83 3.92 -22.40
C THR A 464 25.42 4.90 -23.44
N PRO A 465 25.31 6.24 -23.30
CA PRO A 465 26.00 7.16 -24.19
C PRO A 465 27.54 7.02 -24.18
N LEU A 466 28.13 6.76 -23.00
CA LEU A 466 29.56 6.55 -22.87
C LEU A 466 30.02 5.34 -23.71
N VAL A 467 29.29 4.24 -23.66
CA VAL A 467 29.54 3.04 -24.44
C VAL A 467 29.50 3.31 -25.95
N PHE A 468 28.53 4.10 -26.42
CA PHE A 468 28.46 4.52 -27.81
C PHE A 468 29.73 5.28 -28.23
N VAL A 469 30.21 6.21 -27.40
CA VAL A 469 31.44 6.96 -27.67
C VAL A 469 32.62 6.03 -27.68
N VAL A 470 32.75 5.11 -26.73
CA VAL A 470 33.85 4.13 -26.69
C VAL A 470 33.84 3.22 -27.91
N ALA A 471 32.65 2.70 -28.31
CA ALA A 471 32.52 1.88 -29.51
C ALA A 471 32.90 2.64 -30.79
N LEU A 472 32.51 3.92 -30.88
CA LEU A 472 32.90 4.79 -32.00
C LEU A 472 34.42 4.99 -32.04
N VAL A 473 35.05 5.22 -30.89
CA VAL A 473 36.51 5.34 -30.76
C VAL A 473 37.19 4.04 -31.23
N VAL A 474 36.70 2.88 -30.78
CA VAL A 474 37.22 1.56 -31.20
C VAL A 474 37.01 1.31 -32.68
N ALA A 475 35.93 1.78 -33.27
CA ALA A 475 35.66 1.64 -34.71
C ALA A 475 36.56 2.52 -35.58
N ILE A 476 37.02 3.69 -35.09
CA ILE A 476 37.71 4.68 -35.90
C ILE A 476 39.21 4.74 -35.58
N VAL A 477 39.60 4.82 -34.31
CA VAL A 477 41.00 5.12 -33.92
C VAL A 477 41.95 3.98 -34.21
N PRO A 478 41.72 2.73 -33.79
CA PRO A 478 42.68 1.65 -34.07
C PRO A 478 42.88 1.36 -35.55
N PRO A 479 41.84 1.38 -36.44
CA PRO A 479 42.04 1.19 -37.85
C PRO A 479 42.98 2.20 -38.52
N LEU A 480 43.02 3.45 -38.01
CA LEU A 480 43.93 4.48 -38.51
C LEU A 480 45.41 4.13 -38.30
N PHE A 481 45.74 3.33 -37.29
CA PHE A 481 47.11 2.93 -36.94
C PHE A 481 47.47 1.50 -37.42
N PHE A 482 46.47 0.59 -37.36
CA PHE A 482 46.69 -0.85 -37.61
C PHE A 482 46.04 -1.34 -38.90
N GLY A 483 45.30 -0.52 -39.63
CA GLY A 483 44.46 -0.97 -40.74
C GLY A 483 43.25 -1.80 -40.26
N ASP A 484 42.73 -2.70 -41.08
CA ASP A 484 41.64 -3.63 -40.82
C ASP A 484 40.38 -2.95 -40.30
N TRP A 485 39.80 -2.08 -41.10
CA TRP A 485 38.55 -1.38 -40.78
C TRP A 485 37.38 -2.33 -40.46
N GLY A 486 37.26 -3.43 -41.19
CA GLY A 486 36.20 -4.42 -40.99
C GLY A 486 36.28 -5.11 -39.64
N GLY A 487 37.48 -5.58 -39.27
CA GLY A 487 37.66 -6.26 -37.97
C GLY A 487 37.50 -5.33 -36.76
N TRP A 488 37.96 -4.08 -36.84
CA TRP A 488 37.76 -3.13 -35.73
C TRP A 488 36.32 -2.65 -35.65
N PHE A 489 35.63 -2.48 -36.78
CA PHE A 489 34.20 -2.16 -36.78
C PHE A 489 33.39 -3.32 -36.17
N TYR A 490 33.70 -4.58 -36.53
CA TYR A 490 33.08 -5.76 -35.91
C TYR A 490 33.29 -5.80 -34.39
N LYS A 491 34.51 -5.55 -33.89
CA LYS A 491 34.82 -5.48 -32.47
C LYS A 491 34.02 -4.37 -31.78
N ALA A 492 33.85 -3.23 -32.42
CA ALA A 492 33.01 -2.14 -31.89
C ALA A 492 31.53 -2.55 -31.79
N LEU A 493 31.00 -3.29 -32.76
CA LEU A 493 29.62 -3.82 -32.69
C LEU A 493 29.49 -4.86 -31.58
N CYS A 494 30.45 -5.77 -31.42
CA CYS A 494 30.50 -6.72 -30.31
C CYS A 494 30.47 -5.97 -28.95
N LEU A 495 31.27 -4.89 -28.84
CA LEU A 495 31.30 -4.09 -27.62
C LEU A 495 29.95 -3.43 -27.33
N LEU A 496 29.27 -2.90 -28.36
CA LEU A 496 27.92 -2.35 -28.19
C LEU A 496 26.92 -3.37 -27.63
N VAL A 497 26.97 -4.60 -28.15
CA VAL A 497 26.07 -5.68 -27.69
C VAL A 497 26.37 -6.07 -26.24
N ILE A 498 27.66 -6.31 -25.90
CA ILE A 498 28.09 -6.71 -24.56
C ILE A 498 27.73 -5.65 -23.51
N ALA A 499 27.85 -4.39 -23.90
CA ALA A 499 27.69 -3.27 -22.99
C ALA A 499 26.23 -2.91 -22.69
N CYS A 500 25.24 -3.61 -23.26
CA CYS A 500 23.85 -3.42 -22.83
C CYS A 500 23.69 -3.62 -21.30
N PRO A 501 23.18 -2.68 -20.51
CA PRO A 501 23.03 -2.86 -19.06
C PRO A 501 21.82 -3.73 -18.67
N CYS A 502 21.29 -4.58 -19.55
CA CYS A 502 20.03 -5.32 -19.41
C CYS A 502 19.95 -6.10 -18.10
N ALA A 503 20.94 -6.96 -17.82
CA ALA A 503 20.99 -7.76 -16.59
C ALA A 503 20.99 -6.90 -15.30
N LEU A 504 21.63 -5.72 -15.35
CA LEU A 504 21.69 -4.81 -14.21
C LEU A 504 20.34 -4.14 -13.95
N VAL A 505 19.69 -3.67 -15.00
CA VAL A 505 18.41 -2.95 -14.93
C VAL A 505 17.29 -3.86 -14.41
N ILE A 506 17.23 -5.13 -14.86
CA ILE A 506 16.15 -6.06 -14.50
C ILE A 506 16.35 -6.74 -13.15
N SER A 507 17.61 -6.95 -12.73
CA SER A 507 17.89 -7.68 -11.49
C SER A 507 17.34 -6.97 -10.25
N THR A 508 17.35 -5.63 -10.26
CA THR A 508 16.92 -4.81 -9.12
C THR A 508 15.42 -4.93 -8.87
N PRO A 509 14.51 -4.64 -9.83
CA PRO A 509 13.08 -4.77 -9.59
C PRO A 509 12.67 -6.21 -9.27
N VAL A 510 13.24 -7.23 -9.95
CA VAL A 510 12.92 -8.63 -9.65
C VAL A 510 13.29 -9.00 -8.22
N THR A 511 14.46 -8.58 -7.73
CA THR A 511 14.92 -8.87 -6.37
C THR A 511 14.05 -8.15 -5.33
N VAL A 512 13.74 -6.86 -5.56
CA VAL A 512 12.92 -6.05 -4.63
C VAL A 512 11.49 -6.57 -4.56
N VAL A 513 10.85 -6.85 -5.70
CA VAL A 513 9.48 -7.40 -5.75
C VAL A 513 9.43 -8.78 -5.08
N SER A 514 10.43 -9.64 -5.31
CA SER A 514 10.53 -10.94 -4.64
C SER A 514 10.75 -10.79 -3.12
N GLY A 515 11.49 -9.75 -2.69
CA GLY A 515 11.68 -9.39 -1.29
C GLY A 515 10.38 -8.91 -0.64
N LEU A 516 9.62 -8.04 -1.31
CA LEU A 516 8.31 -7.56 -0.85
C LEU A 516 7.31 -8.72 -0.74
N ALA A 517 7.27 -9.63 -1.72
CA ALA A 517 6.45 -10.84 -1.67
C ALA A 517 6.81 -11.73 -0.46
N THR A 518 8.09 -11.82 -0.13
CA THR A 518 8.55 -12.56 1.05
C THR A 518 8.17 -11.85 2.35
N ALA A 519 8.28 -10.52 2.40
CA ALA A 519 7.83 -9.72 3.55
C ALA A 519 6.35 -9.98 3.86
N THR A 520 5.49 -9.93 2.83
CA THR A 520 4.05 -10.21 2.97
C THR A 520 3.79 -11.61 3.51
N ARG A 521 4.53 -12.63 3.03
CA ARG A 521 4.44 -13.99 3.57
C ARG A 521 4.89 -14.12 5.02
N CYS A 522 5.69 -13.18 5.50
CA CYS A 522 6.13 -13.09 6.90
C CYS A 522 5.21 -12.18 7.74
N GLY A 523 4.02 -11.80 7.26
CA GLY A 523 3.11 -10.92 7.96
C GLY A 523 3.54 -9.44 7.97
N LEU A 524 4.45 -9.04 7.07
CA LEU A 524 4.97 -7.68 6.97
C LEU A 524 4.48 -7.01 5.69
N LEU A 525 3.62 -6.03 5.82
CA LEU A 525 3.17 -5.19 4.70
C LEU A 525 4.09 -3.97 4.56
N VAL A 526 4.97 -3.98 3.57
CA VAL A 526 5.95 -2.91 3.33
C VAL A 526 5.51 -2.04 2.17
N LYS A 527 5.33 -0.74 2.38
CA LYS A 527 4.84 0.22 1.39
C LYS A 527 5.94 0.72 0.43
N GLY A 528 6.84 -0.12 0.01
CA GLY A 528 7.81 0.22 -1.02
C GLY A 528 9.17 -0.42 -0.88
N GLY A 529 9.85 -0.60 -2.01
CA GLY A 529 11.22 -1.08 -2.07
C GLY A 529 12.20 -0.19 -1.32
N LEU A 530 11.89 1.12 -1.21
CA LEU A 530 12.67 2.07 -0.42
C LEU A 530 12.76 1.62 1.05
N TYR A 531 11.62 1.35 1.68
CA TYR A 531 11.57 1.00 3.11
C TYR A 531 12.14 -0.40 3.37
N LEU A 532 11.91 -1.35 2.43
CA LEU A 532 12.54 -2.66 2.50
C LEU A 532 14.07 -2.55 2.45
N GLU A 533 14.62 -1.67 1.63
CA GLU A 533 16.08 -1.52 1.50
C GLU A 533 16.69 -0.70 2.66
N GLU A 534 16.02 0.37 3.13
CA GLU A 534 16.51 1.23 4.20
C GLU A 534 16.44 0.55 5.59
N ALA A 535 15.53 -0.40 5.81
CA ALA A 535 15.38 -1.08 7.09
C ALA A 535 16.69 -1.73 7.61
N ARG A 536 17.60 -2.14 6.72
CA ARG A 536 18.92 -2.68 7.10
C ARG A 536 19.84 -1.67 7.79
N LYS A 537 19.59 -0.37 7.59
CA LYS A 537 20.40 0.74 8.12
C LYS A 537 19.82 1.27 9.44
N LEU A 538 18.65 0.82 9.86
CA LEU A 538 18.06 1.20 11.12
C LEU A 538 19.04 0.96 12.28
N ARG A 539 19.10 1.91 13.18
CA ARG A 539 19.92 1.89 14.39
C ARG A 539 19.08 1.98 15.65
N PHE A 540 18.07 2.81 15.64
CA PHE A 540 17.18 3.06 16.76
C PHE A 540 15.75 2.67 16.44
N VAL A 541 15.03 2.22 17.48
CA VAL A 541 13.60 1.92 17.39
C VAL A 541 12.90 2.58 18.58
N GLY A 542 12.11 3.61 18.32
CA GLY A 542 11.16 4.16 19.29
C GLY A 542 9.94 3.26 19.37
N LEU A 543 9.64 2.76 20.56
CA LEU A 543 8.50 1.88 20.82
C LEU A 543 7.48 2.63 21.66
N ASP A 544 6.23 2.72 21.17
CA ASP A 544 5.14 3.12 22.05
C ASP A 544 4.83 2.03 23.08
N LYS A 545 4.11 2.35 24.15
CA LYS A 545 3.68 1.39 25.12
C LYS A 545 2.41 0.66 24.67
N THR A 546 1.33 1.45 24.53
CA THR A 546 -0.03 0.95 24.38
C THR A 546 -0.25 0.34 23.00
N GLY A 547 -0.80 -0.87 22.92
CA GLY A 547 -1.00 -1.57 21.64
C GLY A 547 0.30 -2.01 20.94
N THR A 548 1.49 -1.65 21.45
CA THR A 548 2.80 -2.02 20.89
C THR A 548 3.51 -3.03 21.79
N LEU A 549 3.95 -2.61 22.97
CA LEU A 549 4.53 -3.51 23.98
C LEU A 549 3.46 -4.21 24.83
N THR A 550 2.29 -3.62 24.90
CA THR A 550 1.12 -4.13 25.62
C THR A 550 0.01 -4.48 24.63
N LYS A 551 -0.99 -5.24 25.10
CA LYS A 551 -2.12 -5.69 24.27
C LYS A 551 -3.09 -4.56 23.91
N GLY A 552 -2.98 -3.38 24.55
CA GLY A 552 -3.89 -2.24 24.40
C GLY A 552 -5.28 -2.50 25.00
N GLU A 553 -5.42 -3.57 25.76
CA GLU A 553 -6.64 -3.99 26.44
C GLU A 553 -6.38 -3.99 27.95
N PRO A 554 -6.92 -3.03 28.72
CA PRO A 554 -6.77 -3.03 30.17
C PRO A 554 -7.43 -4.28 30.76
N ALA A 555 -6.78 -4.88 31.75
CA ALA A 555 -7.31 -6.00 32.52
C ALA A 555 -7.25 -5.67 34.02
N VAL A 556 -8.14 -6.25 34.80
CA VAL A 556 -8.09 -6.13 36.27
C VAL A 556 -6.88 -6.94 36.77
N ALA A 557 -5.87 -6.21 37.25
CA ALA A 557 -4.64 -6.80 37.78
C ALA A 557 -4.74 -7.12 39.26
N ASP A 558 -5.43 -6.27 40.04
CA ASP A 558 -5.59 -6.44 41.48
C ASP A 558 -6.91 -5.77 41.97
N VAL A 559 -7.48 -6.27 43.06
CA VAL A 559 -8.69 -5.71 43.67
C VAL A 559 -8.48 -5.62 45.18
N VAL A 560 -8.67 -4.44 45.73
CA VAL A 560 -8.66 -4.20 47.17
C VAL A 560 -10.08 -4.02 47.69
N TYR A 561 -10.41 -4.74 48.75
CA TYR A 561 -11.68 -4.63 49.46
C TYR A 561 -11.39 -3.96 50.81
N PRO A 562 -11.73 -2.67 50.96
CA PRO A 562 -11.39 -1.91 52.17
C PRO A 562 -12.10 -2.37 53.47
N ASP A 563 -13.30 -2.92 53.34
CA ASP A 563 -14.16 -3.38 54.44
C ASP A 563 -14.53 -4.87 54.22
N ASP A 564 -15.03 -5.52 55.26
CA ASP A 564 -15.43 -6.93 55.33
C ASP A 564 -16.78 -7.17 54.64
N PHE A 565 -16.95 -6.65 53.40
CA PHE A 565 -18.13 -6.89 52.58
C PHE A 565 -18.04 -8.27 51.92
N ASP A 566 -19.19 -8.82 51.55
CA ASP A 566 -19.24 -10.00 50.69
C ASP A 566 -18.61 -9.69 49.33
N HIS A 567 -17.39 -10.23 49.11
CA HIS A 567 -16.62 -10.02 47.91
C HIS A 567 -17.37 -10.52 46.67
N ALA A 568 -18.03 -11.68 46.72
CA ALA A 568 -18.77 -12.23 45.59
C ALA A 568 -19.97 -11.35 45.18
N ALA A 569 -20.67 -10.78 46.18
CA ALA A 569 -21.73 -9.83 45.92
C ALA A 569 -21.17 -8.50 45.35
N THR A 570 -20.08 -8.01 45.91
CA THR A 570 -19.39 -6.79 45.44
C THR A 570 -18.89 -6.94 43.99
N ASP A 571 -18.26 -8.03 43.65
CA ASP A 571 -17.80 -8.34 42.31
C ASP A 571 -18.96 -8.38 41.30
N ARG A 572 -20.07 -9.00 41.68
CA ARG A 572 -21.28 -9.07 40.84
C ARG A 572 -21.91 -7.67 40.64
N MET A 573 -21.91 -6.84 41.64
CA MET A 573 -22.41 -5.46 41.55
C MET A 573 -21.54 -4.63 40.62
N ALA A 574 -20.21 -4.74 40.76
CA ALA A 574 -19.25 -4.07 39.89
C ALA A 574 -19.42 -4.50 38.43
N ALA A 575 -19.46 -5.81 38.16
CA ALA A 575 -19.70 -6.38 36.84
C ALA A 575 -21.04 -5.89 36.24
N SER A 576 -22.13 -5.86 37.05
CA SER A 576 -23.43 -5.43 36.57
C SER A 576 -23.43 -3.98 36.10
N LEU A 577 -22.82 -3.08 36.89
CA LEU A 577 -22.74 -1.66 36.52
C LEU A 577 -21.78 -1.42 35.37
N ALA A 578 -20.66 -2.15 35.33
CA ALA A 578 -19.65 -2.09 34.25
C ALA A 578 -20.23 -2.57 32.91
N ALA A 579 -21.05 -3.60 32.89
CA ALA A 579 -21.68 -4.16 31.68
C ALA A 579 -22.56 -3.16 30.90
N MET A 580 -23.07 -2.12 31.61
CA MET A 580 -23.87 -1.06 30.98
C MET A 580 -23.02 -0.02 30.24
N ASN A 581 -21.70 -0.11 30.29
CA ASN A 581 -20.78 0.87 29.70
C ASN A 581 -19.75 0.21 28.76
N LYS A 582 -19.54 0.82 27.61
CA LYS A 582 -18.53 0.37 26.63
C LYS A 582 -17.13 0.96 26.87
N HIS A 583 -16.92 1.68 27.97
CA HIS A 583 -15.60 2.23 28.29
C HIS A 583 -14.60 1.10 28.55
N PRO A 584 -13.34 1.15 28.03
CA PRO A 584 -12.34 0.07 28.15
C PRO A 584 -12.13 -0.43 29.59
N LEU A 585 -12.08 0.48 30.58
CA LEU A 585 -11.95 0.10 32.00
C LEU A 585 -13.17 -0.67 32.52
N SER A 586 -14.39 -0.32 32.05
CA SER A 586 -15.60 -1.07 32.41
C SER A 586 -15.61 -2.45 31.77
N GLN A 587 -15.23 -2.56 30.48
CA GLN A 587 -15.14 -3.85 29.79
C GLN A 587 -14.11 -4.77 30.44
N ALA A 588 -12.99 -4.24 30.93
CA ALA A 588 -12.01 -5.00 31.69
C ALA A 588 -12.60 -5.65 32.95
N ILE A 589 -13.47 -4.92 33.67
CA ILE A 589 -14.16 -5.47 34.84
C ILE A 589 -15.18 -6.54 34.45
N VAL A 590 -15.85 -6.36 33.29
CA VAL A 590 -16.79 -7.37 32.77
C VAL A 590 -16.06 -8.65 32.41
N HIS A 591 -14.99 -8.57 31.62
CA HIS A 591 -14.20 -9.76 31.23
C HIS A 591 -13.58 -10.47 32.44
N TRP A 592 -13.13 -9.71 33.42
CA TRP A 592 -12.61 -10.29 34.67
C TRP A 592 -13.71 -11.03 35.45
N ALA A 593 -14.93 -10.50 35.51
CA ALA A 593 -16.06 -11.14 36.14
C ALA A 593 -16.52 -12.39 35.38
N GLU A 594 -16.57 -12.34 34.04
CA GLU A 594 -16.88 -13.48 33.18
C GLU A 594 -15.88 -14.62 33.38
N ALA A 595 -14.57 -14.31 33.47
CA ALA A 595 -13.52 -15.30 33.74
C ALA A 595 -13.66 -15.97 35.11
N LYS A 596 -14.33 -15.29 36.07
CA LYS A 596 -14.69 -15.87 37.36
C LYS A 596 -16.05 -16.58 37.39
N GLY A 597 -16.78 -16.60 36.25
CA GLY A 597 -18.13 -17.15 36.17
C GLY A 597 -19.21 -16.32 36.90
N ILE A 598 -19.01 -15.01 37.03
CA ILE A 598 -19.91 -14.08 37.69
C ILE A 598 -20.86 -13.50 36.63
N GLU A 599 -22.15 -13.80 36.76
CA GLU A 599 -23.20 -13.25 35.88
C GLU A 599 -23.67 -11.88 36.36
N PRO A 600 -23.73 -10.85 35.49
CA PRO A 600 -24.28 -9.52 35.81
C PRO A 600 -25.76 -9.57 36.12
N GLN A 601 -26.20 -8.68 37.04
CA GLN A 601 -27.60 -8.48 37.36
C GLN A 601 -28.21 -7.29 36.60
N ALA A 602 -29.54 -7.18 36.55
CA ALA A 602 -30.24 -6.06 35.95
C ALA A 602 -29.91 -4.74 36.68
N VAL A 603 -29.61 -3.70 35.90
CA VAL A 603 -29.33 -2.35 36.40
C VAL A 603 -30.46 -1.41 36.01
N GLU A 604 -30.98 -0.67 36.97
CA GLU A 604 -32.00 0.36 36.77
C GLU A 604 -31.40 1.76 36.93
N GLY A 605 -31.92 2.72 36.16
CA GLY A 605 -31.52 4.12 36.28
C GLY A 605 -30.06 4.39 36.03
N PHE A 606 -29.48 3.64 35.07
CA PHE A 606 -28.07 3.83 34.66
C PHE A 606 -27.83 5.24 34.12
N SER A 607 -26.75 5.87 34.57
CA SER A 607 -26.32 7.19 34.09
C SER A 607 -24.79 7.26 34.04
N ALA A 608 -24.26 7.76 32.92
CA ALA A 608 -22.84 8.10 32.81
C ALA A 608 -22.59 9.47 33.47
N LEU A 609 -21.51 9.55 34.23
CA LEU A 609 -21.02 10.78 34.87
C LEU A 609 -19.76 11.24 34.10
N PRO A 610 -19.85 12.23 33.20
CA PRO A 610 -18.75 12.64 32.37
C PRO A 610 -17.47 12.96 33.17
N GLY A 611 -16.35 12.34 32.85
CA GLY A 611 -15.07 12.51 33.54
C GLY A 611 -14.99 11.95 34.96
N SER A 612 -16.03 11.23 35.41
CA SER A 612 -16.12 10.72 36.79
C SER A 612 -16.34 9.21 36.86
N GLY A 613 -17.11 8.64 35.95
CA GLY A 613 -17.49 7.23 35.95
C GLY A 613 -18.94 6.98 35.59
N VAL A 614 -19.57 6.00 36.23
CA VAL A 614 -20.97 5.61 35.99
C VAL A 614 -21.71 5.36 37.31
N THR A 615 -23.02 5.49 37.29
CA THR A 615 -23.91 5.20 38.42
C THR A 615 -25.13 4.45 37.94
N GLY A 616 -25.75 3.68 38.85
CA GLY A 616 -26.96 2.94 38.59
C GLY A 616 -27.45 2.21 39.83
N ARG A 617 -28.64 1.65 39.78
CA ARG A 617 -29.22 0.90 40.86
C ARG A 617 -29.19 -0.59 40.56
N VAL A 618 -28.54 -1.36 41.44
CA VAL A 618 -28.49 -2.82 41.37
C VAL A 618 -29.21 -3.36 42.63
N GLY A 619 -30.31 -4.08 42.43
CA GLY A 619 -31.17 -4.48 43.55
C GLY A 619 -31.76 -3.28 44.29
N SER A 620 -31.56 -3.17 45.59
CA SER A 620 -32.10 -2.07 46.44
C SER A 620 -31.14 -0.90 46.61
N GLY A 621 -29.91 -0.97 46.09
CA GLY A 621 -28.82 0.01 46.33
C GLY A 621 -28.43 0.79 45.09
N THR A 622 -28.22 2.10 45.26
CA THR A 622 -27.54 2.92 44.25
C THR A 622 -26.03 2.75 44.40
N LEU A 623 -25.38 2.45 43.28
CA LEU A 623 -23.96 2.20 43.18
C LEU A 623 -23.30 3.22 42.27
N TRP A 624 -22.03 3.46 42.50
CA TRP A 624 -21.17 4.33 41.73
C TRP A 624 -19.88 3.55 41.38
N LEU A 625 -19.55 3.50 40.13
CA LEU A 625 -18.25 2.99 39.65
C LEU A 625 -17.47 4.19 39.15
N VAL A 626 -16.61 4.76 40.00
CA VAL A 626 -16.06 6.12 39.85
C VAL A 626 -14.57 6.20 40.18
N ASN A 627 -13.97 7.36 39.80
CA ASN A 627 -12.59 7.69 40.12
C ASN A 627 -12.45 8.28 41.55
N GLU A 628 -11.22 8.37 42.04
CA GLU A 628 -10.87 8.88 43.37
C GLU A 628 -11.45 10.29 43.65
N ARG A 629 -11.31 11.22 42.67
CA ARG A 629 -11.81 12.60 42.81
C ARG A 629 -13.33 12.65 43.09
N THR A 630 -14.06 11.69 42.55
CA THR A 630 -15.51 11.63 42.77
C THR A 630 -15.82 11.06 44.16
N LEU A 631 -15.08 10.08 44.65
CA LEU A 631 -15.19 9.56 46.02
C LEU A 631 -14.92 10.63 47.04
N ASP A 632 -13.92 11.47 46.83
CA ASP A 632 -13.58 12.61 47.69
C ASP A 632 -14.76 13.60 47.78
N LYS A 633 -15.33 13.96 46.61
CA LYS A 633 -16.53 14.83 46.55
C LYS A 633 -17.76 14.21 47.23
N MET A 634 -17.88 12.90 47.24
CA MET A 634 -18.94 12.17 47.91
C MET A 634 -18.71 12.04 49.44
N GLY A 635 -17.49 12.36 49.91
CA GLY A 635 -17.11 12.25 51.30
C GLY A 635 -16.97 10.81 51.80
N VAL A 636 -16.76 9.84 50.89
CA VAL A 636 -16.60 8.41 51.19
C VAL A 636 -15.15 7.91 51.01
N LEU A 637 -14.22 8.83 50.73
CA LEU A 637 -12.77 8.48 50.59
C LEU A 637 -12.17 8.35 52.00
N THR A 638 -11.81 7.14 52.39
CA THR A 638 -11.08 6.85 53.62
C THR A 638 -9.59 6.83 53.40
N PRO A 639 -8.73 7.02 54.47
CA PRO A 639 -7.28 6.95 54.32
C PRO A 639 -6.79 5.64 53.68
N ASP A 640 -7.36 4.49 54.04
CA ASP A 640 -7.00 3.17 53.53
C ASP A 640 -7.31 3.03 52.02
N VAL A 641 -8.48 3.62 51.60
CA VAL A 641 -8.84 3.67 50.17
C VAL A 641 -7.88 4.58 49.41
N HIS A 642 -7.52 5.74 49.98
CA HIS A 642 -6.55 6.63 49.35
C HIS A 642 -5.18 5.95 49.20
N GLU A 643 -4.71 5.22 50.20
CA GLU A 643 -3.46 4.46 50.12
C GLU A 643 -3.50 3.40 48.99
N ALA A 644 -4.64 2.73 48.79
CA ALA A 644 -4.81 1.78 47.68
C ALA A 644 -4.73 2.51 46.34
N PHE A 645 -5.32 3.69 46.16
CA PHE A 645 -5.20 4.49 44.95
C PHE A 645 -3.74 4.93 44.70
N VAL A 646 -3.04 5.40 45.73
CA VAL A 646 -1.62 5.79 45.64
C VAL A 646 -0.76 4.61 45.28
N ARG A 647 -0.94 3.46 45.91
CA ARG A 647 -0.20 2.22 45.61
C ARG A 647 -0.39 1.78 44.14
N TYR A 648 -1.63 1.82 43.63
CA TYR A 648 -1.91 1.45 42.27
C TYR A 648 -1.38 2.50 41.27
N ALA A 649 -1.44 3.78 41.61
CA ALA A 649 -0.88 4.83 40.77
C ALA A 649 0.66 4.73 40.68
N GLU A 650 1.34 4.39 41.79
CA GLU A 650 2.79 4.11 41.84
C GLU A 650 3.16 2.88 41.02
N ALA A 651 2.26 1.88 40.97
CA ALA A 651 2.42 0.69 40.08
C ALA A 651 2.01 0.95 38.64
N GLY A 652 1.57 2.18 38.32
CA GLY A 652 1.19 2.56 36.95
C GLY A 652 -0.16 2.01 36.46
N MET A 653 -1.02 1.63 37.40
CA MET A 653 -2.33 1.10 37.10
C MET A 653 -3.36 2.23 37.01
N SER A 654 -4.35 2.10 36.13
CA SER A 654 -5.55 2.89 36.15
C SER A 654 -6.47 2.38 37.26
N THR A 655 -7.14 3.28 37.97
CA THR A 655 -7.95 2.91 39.14
C THR A 655 -9.41 3.29 38.98
N VAL A 656 -10.31 2.39 39.39
CA VAL A 656 -11.75 2.61 39.45
C VAL A 656 -12.26 1.97 40.72
N ALA A 657 -13.12 2.66 41.47
CA ALA A 657 -13.72 2.12 42.69
C ALA A 657 -15.24 1.97 42.59
N LEU A 658 -15.73 0.88 43.12
CA LEU A 658 -17.15 0.65 43.38
C LEU A 658 -17.47 1.19 44.77
N ALA A 659 -18.45 2.10 44.84
CA ALA A 659 -18.92 2.66 46.09
C ALA A 659 -20.45 2.65 46.16
N ASP A 660 -20.98 2.72 47.37
CA ASP A 660 -22.36 3.03 47.66
C ASP A 660 -22.45 4.18 48.66
N ARG A 661 -23.65 4.44 49.17
CA ARG A 661 -23.88 5.51 50.17
C ARG A 661 -23.19 5.25 51.53
N PHE A 662 -22.69 4.06 51.76
CA PHE A 662 -22.09 3.67 53.03
C PHE A 662 -20.55 3.70 53.00
N GLY A 663 -19.98 3.61 51.80
CA GLY A 663 -18.53 3.62 51.65
C GLY A 663 -18.06 2.97 50.35
N VAL A 664 -16.73 2.81 50.23
CA VAL A 664 -16.11 2.15 49.10
C VAL A 664 -16.11 0.64 49.33
N ARG A 665 -16.67 -0.12 48.39
CA ARG A 665 -16.75 -1.59 48.47
C ARG A 665 -15.59 -2.31 47.87
N ALA A 666 -15.03 -1.77 46.76
CA ALA A 666 -13.83 -2.33 46.11
C ALA A 666 -13.09 -1.24 45.34
N VAL A 667 -11.78 -1.34 45.26
CA VAL A 667 -10.91 -0.55 44.41
C VAL A 667 -10.25 -1.50 43.43
N PHE A 668 -10.49 -1.30 42.13
CA PHE A 668 -9.93 -2.08 41.05
C PHE A 668 -8.68 -1.40 40.50
N GLY A 669 -7.54 -2.10 40.49
CA GLY A 669 -6.33 -1.73 39.79
C GLY A 669 -6.33 -2.38 38.41
N LEU A 670 -6.36 -1.56 37.36
CA LEU A 670 -6.39 -2.02 35.99
C LEU A 670 -5.07 -1.67 35.31
N ALA A 671 -4.43 -2.68 34.70
CA ALA A 671 -3.18 -2.52 33.97
C ALA A 671 -3.36 -3.03 32.54
N ASP A 672 -2.65 -2.40 31.62
CA ASP A 672 -2.54 -2.91 30.27
C ASP A 672 -1.53 -4.07 30.25
N THR A 673 -1.95 -5.22 29.76
CA THR A 673 -1.16 -6.46 29.82
C THR A 673 -0.03 -6.42 28.80
N VAL A 674 1.18 -6.72 29.25
CA VAL A 674 2.35 -6.88 28.37
C VAL A 674 2.09 -8.03 27.38
N LYS A 675 2.50 -7.87 26.13
CA LYS A 675 2.42 -8.95 25.12
C LYS A 675 3.36 -10.09 25.49
N ASP A 676 2.90 -11.30 25.28
CA ASP A 676 3.64 -12.52 25.63
C ASP A 676 4.99 -12.63 24.89
N ASP A 677 5.08 -12.04 23.69
CA ASP A 677 6.28 -12.02 22.86
C ASP A 677 7.16 -10.76 23.05
N ALA A 678 6.76 -9.80 23.90
CA ALA A 678 7.46 -8.51 24.03
C ALA A 678 8.93 -8.66 24.44
N ALA A 679 9.20 -9.42 25.49
CA ALA A 679 10.57 -9.64 25.97
C ALA A 679 11.44 -10.36 24.92
N GLU A 680 10.87 -11.34 24.23
CA GLU A 680 11.53 -12.09 23.16
C GLU A 680 11.79 -11.20 21.95
N GLY A 681 10.79 -10.43 21.51
CA GLY A 681 10.91 -9.49 20.42
C GLY A 681 12.00 -8.45 20.66
N LEU A 682 12.09 -7.90 21.87
CA LEU A 682 13.14 -6.96 22.26
C LEU A 682 14.54 -7.59 22.20
N ARG A 683 14.69 -8.86 22.61
CA ARG A 683 15.96 -9.59 22.43
C ARG A 683 16.33 -9.73 20.96
N GLN A 684 15.36 -10.07 20.13
CA GLN A 684 15.56 -10.20 18.67
C GLN A 684 15.93 -8.87 18.01
N LEU A 685 15.33 -7.74 18.44
CA LEU A 685 15.72 -6.39 17.98
C LEU A 685 17.19 -6.08 18.30
N ARG A 686 17.61 -6.36 19.55
CA ARG A 686 19.02 -6.16 19.95
C ARG A 686 19.96 -7.09 19.17
N ALA A 687 19.57 -8.33 18.93
CA ALA A 687 20.35 -9.31 18.16
C ALA A 687 20.59 -8.88 16.70
N VAL A 688 19.71 -8.08 16.12
CA VAL A 688 19.93 -7.46 14.80
C VAL A 688 20.60 -6.10 14.87
N GLY A 689 21.05 -5.65 16.07
CA GLY A 689 21.80 -4.41 16.27
C GLY A 689 20.92 -3.16 16.37
N LEU A 690 19.64 -3.30 16.68
CA LEU A 690 18.74 -2.18 16.96
C LEU A 690 18.79 -1.84 18.45
N THR A 691 18.72 -0.54 18.77
CA THR A 691 18.59 -0.02 20.13
C THR A 691 17.14 0.40 20.38
N PRO A 692 16.36 -0.40 21.15
CA PRO A 692 14.99 -0.05 21.48
C PRO A 692 14.94 1.04 22.55
N ARG A 693 14.07 2.05 22.35
CA ARG A 693 13.74 3.14 23.29
C ARG A 693 12.23 3.16 23.53
N LEU A 694 11.83 3.21 24.80
CA LEU A 694 10.42 3.35 25.15
C LEU A 694 10.03 4.83 25.11
N LEU A 695 8.99 5.16 24.34
CA LEU A 695 8.40 6.50 24.23
C LEU A 695 6.94 6.44 24.70
N THR A 696 6.61 6.96 25.86
CA THR A 696 5.26 6.84 26.43
C THR A 696 4.76 8.14 27.07
N GLY A 697 3.45 8.36 26.97
CA GLY A 697 2.76 9.44 27.71
C GLY A 697 2.54 9.13 29.19
N ASP A 698 2.82 7.91 29.63
CA ASP A 698 2.62 7.48 31.02
C ASP A 698 3.55 8.19 31.99
N THR A 699 3.21 8.04 33.29
CA THR A 699 4.03 8.57 34.37
C THR A 699 5.42 7.91 34.39
N PRO A 700 6.45 8.63 34.84
CA PRO A 700 7.82 8.08 34.92
C PRO A 700 7.90 6.80 35.78
N ALA A 701 7.07 6.66 36.79
CA ALA A 701 7.03 5.48 37.65
C ALA A 701 6.53 4.24 36.89
N ALA A 702 5.40 4.36 36.18
CA ALA A 702 4.82 3.31 35.37
C ALA A 702 5.77 2.88 34.23
N ALA A 703 6.34 3.85 33.52
CA ALA A 703 7.28 3.58 32.44
C ALA A 703 8.53 2.85 32.92
N LYS A 704 9.09 3.21 34.09
CA LYS A 704 10.23 2.53 34.69
C LYS A 704 9.90 1.11 35.15
N ALA A 705 8.71 0.87 35.70
CA ALA A 705 8.26 -0.47 36.08
C ALA A 705 8.21 -1.41 34.86
N LEU A 706 7.57 -0.99 33.77
CA LEU A 706 7.51 -1.74 32.51
C LEU A 706 8.92 -1.95 31.89
N ALA A 707 9.75 -0.91 31.92
CA ALA A 707 11.10 -0.99 31.38
C ALA A 707 11.97 -1.99 32.16
N LYS A 708 11.82 -2.05 33.49
CA LYS A 708 12.52 -3.01 34.35
C LYS A 708 12.07 -4.45 34.03
N GLU A 709 10.76 -4.67 33.82
CA GLU A 709 10.20 -5.96 33.45
C GLU A 709 10.73 -6.45 32.10
N LEU A 710 10.79 -5.54 31.12
CA LEU A 710 11.22 -5.84 29.74
C LEU A 710 12.74 -5.67 29.51
N GLY A 711 13.49 -5.25 30.52
CA GLY A 711 14.93 -5.03 30.41
C GLY A 711 15.27 -3.87 29.44
N LEU A 712 14.45 -2.81 29.37
CA LEU A 712 14.71 -1.61 28.57
C LEU A 712 15.52 -0.61 29.41
N GLU A 713 16.59 -0.07 28.81
CA GLU A 713 17.50 0.88 29.49
C GLU A 713 17.13 2.34 29.19
N ASP A 714 16.66 2.64 27.99
CA ASP A 714 16.31 3.99 27.55
C ASP A 714 14.81 4.21 27.54
N VAL A 715 14.33 5.09 28.41
CA VAL A 715 12.90 5.35 28.67
C VAL A 715 12.64 6.85 28.65
N ARG A 716 11.69 7.27 27.85
CA ARG A 716 11.15 8.64 27.81
C ARG A 716 9.67 8.57 28.19
N ALA A 717 9.34 9.16 29.31
CA ALA A 717 8.01 9.11 29.92
C ALA A 717 7.38 10.50 30.04
N GLY A 718 6.06 10.55 30.15
CA GLY A 718 5.30 11.80 30.27
C GLY A 718 5.27 12.62 28.98
N LEU A 719 5.43 11.97 27.82
CA LEU A 719 5.51 12.63 26.53
C LEU A 719 4.11 12.97 25.98
N LEU A 720 3.91 14.20 25.57
CA LEU A 720 2.82 14.58 24.69
C LEU A 720 3.11 14.17 23.25
N PRO A 721 2.12 14.14 22.34
CA PRO A 721 2.35 13.80 20.94
C PRO A 721 3.48 14.60 20.26
N ASP A 722 3.56 15.91 20.52
CA ASP A 722 4.60 16.79 20.01
C ASP A 722 5.98 16.48 20.62
N ASP A 723 6.00 15.99 21.86
CA ASP A 723 7.26 15.58 22.51
C ASP A 723 7.79 14.28 21.89
N LYS A 724 6.89 13.32 21.59
CA LYS A 724 7.27 12.11 20.86
C LYS A 724 7.92 12.44 19.51
N LEU A 725 7.34 13.40 18.78
CA LEU A 725 7.89 13.88 17.52
C LEU A 725 9.30 14.42 17.69
N ARG A 726 9.53 15.28 18.71
CA ARG A 726 10.85 15.84 19.01
C ARG A 726 11.88 14.77 19.41
N GLU A 727 11.47 13.77 20.17
CA GLU A 727 12.36 12.64 20.53
C GLU A 727 12.75 11.83 19.28
N ILE A 728 11.83 11.56 18.36
CA ILE A 728 12.13 10.90 17.07
C ILE A 728 13.11 11.74 16.26
N GLU A 729 12.91 13.04 16.15
CA GLU A 729 13.86 13.94 15.45
C GLU A 729 15.24 13.99 16.12
N ALA A 730 15.30 13.87 17.43
CA ALA A 730 16.57 13.77 18.16
C ALA A 730 17.28 12.45 17.86
N MET A 731 16.55 11.33 17.85
CA MET A 731 17.07 10.00 17.50
C MET A 731 17.57 9.94 16.05
N GLN A 732 16.87 10.58 15.10
CA GLN A 732 17.28 10.66 13.69
C GLN A 732 18.64 11.37 13.51
N LYS A 733 19.02 12.31 14.37
CA LYS A 733 20.34 12.93 14.34
C LYS A 733 21.47 11.97 14.74
N GLU A 734 21.15 10.93 15.52
CA GLU A 734 22.09 9.90 15.96
C GLU A 734 22.18 8.72 14.95
N GLY A 735 21.14 8.48 14.17
CA GLY A 735 21.08 7.41 13.16
C GLY A 735 19.68 7.16 12.65
N LEU A 736 19.54 6.34 11.60
CA LEU A 736 18.22 6.00 11.07
C LEU A 736 17.35 5.38 12.14
N THR A 737 16.14 5.91 12.27
CA THR A 737 15.21 5.65 13.36
C THR A 737 13.88 5.14 12.85
N ALA A 738 13.40 4.02 13.41
CA ALA A 738 12.03 3.58 13.25
C ALA A 738 11.17 4.06 14.44
N MET A 739 9.90 4.38 14.18
CA MET A 739 8.86 4.53 15.20
C MET A 739 7.86 3.40 15.06
N VAL A 740 7.50 2.78 16.19
CA VAL A 740 6.53 1.69 16.27
C VAL A 740 5.39 2.10 17.19
N GLY A 741 4.17 2.02 16.68
CA GLY A 741 2.97 2.40 17.43
C GLY A 741 1.70 1.77 16.86
N ASP A 742 0.58 1.94 17.54
CA ASP A 742 -0.76 1.52 17.08
C ASP A 742 -1.44 2.58 16.18
N GLY A 743 -0.89 3.78 16.12
CA GLY A 743 -1.22 4.88 15.22
C GLY A 743 -2.39 5.77 15.59
N ILE A 744 -3.10 5.52 16.68
CA ILE A 744 -4.19 6.41 17.08
C ILE A 744 -3.63 7.77 17.51
N ASN A 745 -2.58 7.75 18.33
CA ASN A 745 -1.95 8.96 18.88
C ASN A 745 -0.57 9.25 18.24
N ASP A 746 0.01 8.25 17.59
CA ASP A 746 1.40 8.27 17.11
C ASP A 746 1.54 8.52 15.60
N ALA A 747 0.42 8.70 14.86
CA ALA A 747 0.45 8.90 13.41
C ALA A 747 1.43 10.00 12.96
N PRO A 748 1.55 11.17 13.63
CA PRO A 748 2.56 12.17 13.28
C PRO A 748 4.00 11.67 13.47
N ALA A 749 4.27 10.94 14.55
CA ALA A 749 5.60 10.38 14.84
C ALA A 749 5.95 9.23 13.88
N LEU A 750 4.97 8.39 13.52
CA LEU A 750 5.11 7.34 12.52
C LEU A 750 5.47 7.92 11.14
N ALA A 751 4.71 8.92 10.69
CA ALA A 751 4.94 9.58 9.41
C ALA A 751 6.28 10.34 9.35
N ARG A 752 6.75 10.89 10.49
CA ARG A 752 7.98 11.70 10.57
C ARG A 752 9.24 10.85 10.69
N SER A 753 9.14 9.65 11.24
CA SER A 753 10.28 8.73 11.37
C SER A 753 10.81 8.26 10.01
N ASP A 754 12.05 7.80 9.94
CA ASP A 754 12.62 7.25 8.69
C ASP A 754 11.84 6.02 8.23
N ILE A 755 11.39 5.18 9.19
CA ILE A 755 10.46 4.07 8.94
C ILE A 755 9.41 4.03 10.05
N GLY A 756 8.18 4.44 9.75
CA GLY A 756 7.03 4.26 10.63
C GLY A 756 6.50 2.84 10.50
N ILE A 757 6.28 2.17 11.63
CA ILE A 757 5.83 0.78 11.71
C ILE A 757 4.55 0.74 12.54
N ALA A 758 3.43 0.37 11.92
CA ALA A 758 2.16 0.15 12.60
C ALA A 758 2.08 -1.30 13.09
N MET A 759 1.62 -1.48 14.33
CA MET A 759 1.44 -2.79 14.95
C MET A 759 -0.02 -3.24 14.82
N GLY A 760 -0.20 -4.50 14.43
CA GLY A 760 -1.45 -5.24 14.44
C GLY A 760 -2.46 -4.87 13.35
N VAL A 761 -3.34 -5.80 13.05
CA VAL A 761 -4.50 -5.62 12.14
C VAL A 761 -5.57 -4.72 12.79
N ARG A 762 -5.51 -4.55 14.12
CA ARG A 762 -6.41 -3.70 14.92
C ARG A 762 -6.03 -2.22 14.87
N GLY A 763 -4.84 -1.88 14.30
CA GLY A 763 -4.45 -0.49 14.09
C GLY A 763 -5.51 0.24 13.32
N THR A 764 -5.85 1.46 13.74
CA THR A 764 -6.83 2.30 13.04
C THR A 764 -6.41 2.45 11.59
N ASP A 765 -7.37 2.62 10.69
CA ASP A 765 -7.11 2.87 9.27
C ASP A 765 -6.07 3.99 9.07
N SER A 766 -6.12 5.00 9.94
CA SER A 766 -5.15 6.11 10.00
C SER A 766 -3.72 5.66 10.32
N ALA A 767 -3.53 4.62 11.14
CA ALA A 767 -2.20 4.09 11.46
C ALA A 767 -1.57 3.38 10.28
N ILE A 768 -2.35 2.49 9.67
CA ILE A 768 -1.90 1.78 8.46
C ILE A 768 -1.61 2.81 7.35
N GLU A 769 -2.40 3.86 7.23
CA GLU A 769 -2.20 4.90 6.21
C GLU A 769 -0.92 5.72 6.47
N ALA A 770 -0.66 6.13 7.70
CA ALA A 770 0.50 6.93 8.09
C ALA A 770 1.82 6.14 8.13
N ALA A 771 1.79 4.84 8.42
CA ALA A 771 2.97 4.01 8.55
C ALA A 771 3.54 3.58 7.20
N HIS A 772 4.85 3.35 7.16
CA HIS A 772 5.58 2.83 6.00
C HIS A 772 5.60 1.30 5.95
N VAL A 773 5.45 0.66 7.10
CA VAL A 773 5.36 -0.79 7.27
C VAL A 773 4.23 -1.11 8.24
N ALA A 774 3.43 -2.13 7.97
CA ALA A 774 2.49 -2.69 8.93
C ALA A 774 2.88 -4.13 9.30
N VAL A 775 2.85 -4.42 10.59
CA VAL A 775 3.12 -5.74 11.17
C VAL A 775 1.78 -6.41 11.42
N MET A 776 1.42 -7.36 10.57
CA MET A 776 0.08 -7.97 10.56
C MET A 776 -0.12 -9.03 11.65
N ASP A 777 0.96 -9.70 12.06
CA ASP A 777 0.96 -10.73 13.13
C ASP A 777 1.06 -10.15 14.54
N ASP A 778 1.08 -8.83 14.66
CA ASP A 778 1.17 -8.07 15.92
C ASP A 778 2.36 -8.44 16.84
N LYS A 779 3.43 -9.01 16.25
CA LYS A 779 4.63 -9.45 16.99
C LYS A 779 5.78 -8.46 16.86
N ILE A 780 6.40 -8.12 17.98
CA ILE A 780 7.57 -7.23 18.01
C ILE A 780 8.76 -7.86 17.27
N GLY A 781 8.91 -9.18 17.34
CA GLY A 781 9.97 -9.94 16.68
C GLY A 781 9.94 -9.81 15.13
N SER A 782 8.78 -9.52 14.55
CA SER A 782 8.63 -9.33 13.11
C SER A 782 9.38 -8.12 12.57
N ILE A 783 9.63 -7.11 13.41
CA ILE A 783 10.50 -5.97 13.08
C ILE A 783 11.96 -6.43 12.87
N ALA A 784 12.46 -7.33 13.71
CA ALA A 784 13.78 -7.93 13.50
C ALA A 784 13.84 -8.76 12.21
N THR A 785 12.74 -9.43 11.86
CA THR A 785 12.60 -10.16 10.59
C THR A 785 12.66 -9.23 9.39
N LEU A 786 12.04 -8.04 9.46
CA LEU A 786 12.15 -6.98 8.44
C LEU A 786 13.62 -6.60 8.20
N VAL A 787 14.38 -6.34 9.26
CA VAL A 787 15.79 -5.96 9.16
C VAL A 787 16.64 -7.08 8.57
N ARG A 788 16.40 -8.34 8.98
CA ARG A 788 17.09 -9.51 8.39
C ARG A 788 16.78 -9.67 6.91
N LEU A 789 15.51 -9.56 6.54
CA LEU A 789 15.06 -9.62 5.15
C LEU A 789 15.69 -8.51 4.31
N SER A 790 15.72 -7.28 4.84
CA SER A 790 16.38 -6.12 4.21
C SER A 790 17.86 -6.39 3.90
N ARG A 791 18.60 -6.93 4.88
CA ARG A 791 20.03 -7.29 4.71
C ARG A 791 20.24 -8.37 3.65
N ILE A 792 19.39 -9.39 3.64
CA ILE A 792 19.46 -10.47 2.63
C ILE A 792 19.13 -9.90 1.25
N THR A 793 18.08 -9.09 1.12
CA THR A 793 17.69 -8.44 -0.15
C THR A 793 18.85 -7.61 -0.70
N HIS A 794 19.48 -6.79 0.15
CA HIS A 794 20.63 -6.00 -0.25
C HIS A 794 21.84 -6.86 -0.67
N ALA A 795 22.14 -7.93 0.05
CA ALA A 795 23.21 -8.85 -0.31
C ALA A 795 22.97 -9.47 -1.69
N VAL A 796 21.75 -9.91 -2.00
CA VAL A 796 21.37 -10.45 -3.30
C VAL A 796 21.50 -9.39 -4.41
N LEU A 797 21.12 -8.14 -4.13
CA LEU A 797 21.31 -7.01 -5.06
C LEU A 797 22.79 -6.80 -5.39
N VAL A 798 23.66 -6.77 -4.38
CA VAL A 798 25.10 -6.63 -4.56
C VAL A 798 25.71 -7.81 -5.32
N GLU A 799 25.31 -9.04 -4.98
CA GLU A 799 25.71 -10.25 -5.72
C GLU A 799 25.35 -10.13 -7.21
N ASN A 800 24.12 -9.76 -7.52
CA ASN A 800 23.62 -9.62 -8.88
C ASN A 800 24.39 -8.55 -9.65
N ILE A 801 24.63 -7.39 -9.05
CA ILE A 801 25.42 -6.30 -9.65
C ILE A 801 26.85 -6.78 -9.94
N THR A 802 27.46 -7.49 -8.99
CA THR A 802 28.84 -7.99 -9.12
C THR A 802 28.93 -9.04 -10.23
N ILE A 803 28.01 -9.98 -10.32
CA ILE A 803 27.94 -11.00 -11.38
C ILE A 803 27.76 -10.32 -12.73
N ALA A 804 26.78 -9.42 -12.85
CA ALA A 804 26.47 -8.74 -14.11
C ALA A 804 27.66 -7.94 -14.64
N LEU A 805 28.29 -7.12 -13.80
CA LEU A 805 29.44 -6.34 -14.19
C LEU A 805 30.68 -7.22 -14.47
N GLY A 806 30.94 -8.24 -13.65
CA GLY A 806 32.08 -9.14 -13.81
C GLY A 806 32.04 -9.87 -15.14
N ILE A 807 30.90 -10.46 -15.52
CA ILE A 807 30.75 -11.14 -16.83
C ILE A 807 30.91 -10.14 -17.98
N LYS A 808 30.31 -8.94 -17.88
CA LYS A 808 30.42 -7.91 -18.90
C LYS A 808 31.88 -7.44 -19.12
N PHE A 809 32.63 -7.17 -18.07
CA PHE A 809 34.01 -6.80 -18.18
C PHE A 809 34.89 -7.92 -18.82
N LEU A 810 34.63 -9.18 -18.46
CA LEU A 810 35.32 -10.33 -19.05
C LEU A 810 35.05 -10.40 -20.56
N PHE A 811 33.77 -10.37 -20.97
CA PHE A 811 33.43 -10.49 -22.39
C PHE A 811 33.84 -9.24 -23.20
N ALA A 812 33.79 -8.05 -22.63
CA ALA A 812 34.32 -6.84 -23.28
C ALA A 812 35.82 -6.94 -23.55
N ALA A 813 36.59 -7.46 -22.62
CA ALA A 813 38.01 -7.73 -22.83
C ALA A 813 38.21 -8.77 -23.94
N LEU A 814 37.48 -9.90 -23.91
CA LEU A 814 37.57 -10.94 -24.97
C LEU A 814 37.20 -10.39 -26.36
N ALA A 815 36.24 -9.48 -26.45
CA ALA A 815 35.85 -8.83 -27.72
C ALA A 815 36.94 -7.91 -28.24
N LEU A 816 37.59 -7.11 -27.39
CA LEU A 816 38.71 -6.26 -27.77
C LEU A 816 39.92 -7.07 -28.27
N PHE A 817 40.18 -8.23 -27.64
CA PHE A 817 41.22 -9.16 -28.12
C PHE A 817 40.81 -9.95 -29.38
N GLY A 818 39.55 -9.80 -29.83
CA GLY A 818 39.07 -10.49 -31.06
C GLY A 818 38.74 -11.97 -30.85
N VAL A 819 38.60 -12.41 -29.60
CA VAL A 819 38.24 -13.81 -29.24
C VAL A 819 36.73 -14.00 -29.20
N ALA A 820 35.96 -13.00 -28.75
CA ALA A 820 34.52 -13.09 -28.68
C ALA A 820 33.86 -12.68 -30.00
N SER A 821 32.92 -13.51 -30.44
CA SER A 821 32.02 -13.21 -31.56
C SER A 821 30.75 -12.49 -31.05
N MET A 822 29.99 -11.91 -31.97
CA MET A 822 28.80 -11.13 -31.66
C MET A 822 27.72 -12.00 -31.03
N TRP A 823 27.50 -13.24 -31.46
CA TRP A 823 26.56 -14.18 -30.86
C TRP A 823 27.03 -14.66 -29.47
N MET A 824 28.33 -14.84 -29.21
CA MET A 824 28.87 -15.13 -27.89
C MET A 824 28.58 -13.99 -26.92
N ALA A 825 28.65 -12.75 -27.38
CA ALA A 825 28.34 -11.55 -26.62
C ALA A 825 26.88 -11.56 -26.14
N VAL A 826 25.94 -11.85 -27.04
CA VAL A 826 24.52 -11.95 -26.71
C VAL A 826 24.24 -13.13 -25.78
N PHE A 827 24.85 -14.27 -26.04
CA PHE A 827 24.67 -15.45 -25.20
C PHE A 827 25.16 -15.23 -23.78
N ALA A 828 26.27 -14.50 -23.62
CA ALA A 828 26.77 -14.09 -22.30
C ALA A 828 25.81 -13.12 -21.60
N ASP A 829 25.21 -12.16 -22.30
CA ASP A 829 24.25 -11.20 -21.75
C ASP A 829 22.96 -11.90 -21.33
N VAL A 830 22.36 -12.73 -22.20
CA VAL A 830 21.16 -13.52 -21.90
C VAL A 830 21.42 -14.47 -20.73
N GLY A 831 22.56 -15.17 -20.72
CA GLY A 831 22.95 -16.06 -19.62
C GLY A 831 23.09 -15.30 -18.28
N THR A 832 23.67 -14.11 -18.33
CA THR A 832 23.78 -13.23 -17.16
C THR A 832 22.41 -12.80 -16.66
N CYS A 833 21.49 -12.38 -17.54
CA CYS A 833 20.12 -12.04 -17.18
C CYS A 833 19.43 -13.21 -16.48
N LEU A 834 19.52 -14.42 -17.01
CA LEU A 834 18.94 -15.62 -16.41
C LEU A 834 19.50 -15.90 -15.01
N ILE A 835 20.82 -15.77 -14.84
CA ILE A 835 21.49 -16.01 -13.54
C ILE A 835 21.02 -14.99 -12.51
N VAL A 836 21.02 -13.69 -12.81
CA VAL A 836 20.65 -12.64 -11.85
C VAL A 836 19.16 -12.68 -11.52
N VAL A 837 18.30 -13.01 -12.50
CA VAL A 837 16.86 -13.20 -12.29
C VAL A 837 16.61 -14.40 -11.38
N ALA A 838 17.22 -15.56 -11.65
CA ALA A 838 17.09 -16.74 -10.81
C ALA A 838 17.60 -16.48 -9.39
N ASN A 839 18.72 -15.75 -9.25
CA ASN A 839 19.25 -15.36 -7.96
C ASN A 839 18.31 -14.40 -7.21
N GLY A 840 17.71 -13.42 -7.89
CA GLY A 840 16.69 -12.52 -7.32
C GLY A 840 15.43 -13.27 -6.86
N MET A 841 14.94 -14.21 -7.69
CA MET A 841 13.76 -15.02 -7.38
C MET A 841 13.98 -15.99 -6.21
N ARG A 842 15.22 -16.31 -5.81
CA ARG A 842 15.48 -17.14 -4.62
C ARG A 842 14.91 -16.50 -3.34
N MET A 843 14.71 -15.18 -3.35
CA MET A 843 14.07 -14.46 -2.23
C MET A 843 12.69 -15.03 -1.89
N LEU A 844 11.91 -15.47 -2.88
CA LEU A 844 10.58 -16.06 -2.68
C LEU A 844 10.58 -17.32 -1.79
N ARG A 845 11.74 -17.96 -1.60
CA ARG A 845 11.91 -19.16 -0.78
C ARG A 845 12.59 -18.89 0.57
N MET A 846 12.74 -17.63 0.99
CA MET A 846 13.53 -17.28 2.18
C MET A 846 12.77 -17.36 3.50
N LYS A 847 11.42 -17.46 3.52
CA LYS A 847 10.64 -17.54 4.77
C LYS A 847 11.17 -18.62 5.74
N PRO A 848 11.37 -19.89 5.35
CA PRO A 848 11.85 -20.92 6.29
C PRO A 848 13.22 -20.60 6.90
N ARG A 849 14.10 -19.93 6.16
CA ARG A 849 15.41 -19.49 6.64
C ARG A 849 15.31 -18.33 7.63
N LEU A 850 14.41 -17.39 7.38
CA LEU A 850 14.12 -16.26 8.29
C LEU A 850 13.55 -16.77 9.61
N ASP A 851 12.61 -17.73 9.55
CA ASP A 851 12.02 -18.37 10.74
C ASP A 851 13.08 -19.11 11.56
N ALA A 852 14.00 -19.84 10.88
CA ALA A 852 15.13 -20.49 11.55
C ALA A 852 16.10 -19.49 12.19
N MET A 853 16.40 -18.36 11.53
CA MET A 853 17.22 -17.29 12.08
C MET A 853 16.57 -16.59 13.28
N ALA A 854 15.24 -16.46 13.28
CA ALA A 854 14.50 -15.92 14.42
C ALA A 854 14.63 -16.86 15.63
N LYS A 855 14.45 -18.16 15.45
CA LYS A 855 14.60 -19.20 16.51
C LYS A 855 16.03 -19.28 17.06
N ASN A 856 17.04 -19.15 16.23
CA ASN A 856 18.45 -19.24 16.66
C ASN A 856 18.99 -17.95 17.31
N ALA A 857 18.25 -16.84 17.23
CA ALA A 857 18.62 -15.56 17.85
C ALA A 857 18.20 -15.49 19.35
N VAL A 858 17.50 -16.48 19.82
CA VAL A 858 17.04 -16.72 21.21
C VAL A 858 18.04 -17.63 21.93
#